data_0b27788b5ff45326a24770abad51a572
#
_entry.id   0b27788b5ff45326a24770abad51a572
#
_cell.length_a   1.000
_cell.length_b   1.000
_cell.length_c   1.000
_cell.angle_alpha   90.00
_cell.angle_beta   90.00
_cell.angle_gamma   90.00
#
_symmetry.space_group_name_H-M   'P 1'
#
loop_
_entity.id
_entity.type
_entity.pdbx_description
1 polymer ?
#
loop_
_entity_poly.entity_id
_entity_poly.type
_entity_poly.pdbx_seq_one_letter_code
_entity_poly.pdbx_strand_id
1 'polypeptide(L)'
;MQLTKHIPITGLFCALLLTGCVTPQLPKVLQPDDAPVSGQEQPPVSPVPQAELDRATELALTGDYIAAAALYQSLATRMPSPYRQDLQLQAVASFLLAQDTESASWLLGQTDVTGLPAVFDLRKRMHASELAIRNSKLKEAFSLLEALPAEDVSIDLQQRYHRQRAQILRLEGNLLESARELGLLDLLISDPVARLHNQQAILQTLTILTDGVLKILQPDPPGIQGGWMELARIIKGYEGDPASTQLLLTQWRERFPEHPARPALLEGYYQRLQTQYRQVRDLAVLLPRSGALADAATALLNGFMAAYYQVPAAKRPQLRFYDSSNAADTWPLYRQAVDAGADMVIGPLNKDAVLQLARAGELQIPVLALNQIPPQMGQPENLFQFGLSPEDEARQAAERAWQDGLSQALAIVPEGAWGERILSSFRDRWESLGGTLLEYQTYDAKAQDFSRPVLTLLDIDESEQRRREMQRVLIQNVKYEPRRRQDVDFVFFAAKPQIARQIRPLLQFHHAANLPIYATSHVYAGSPNPKQDRDLEGLKFPDIPWLLAGEKGSRLSQDALAALFPNAKRIYQRLYAMGIDSFNLIPHLERLKMSPWETLDGQSGNLYLDEINQVHRRLMWAQIRKGIPDVLGYAPRVESGLTTPGSDLPPLIFPTVVPNTPVPLAPSPVPAVPTPGADKQI
;
A
#
# COMPACT_ATOMS: atom_id res chain seq x y z
N MET A 1 -3.24 29.94 53.14
CA MET A 1 -1.86 30.11 53.67
C MET A 1 -0.97 30.42 52.52
N GLN A 2 -0.61 31.69 52.47
CA GLN A 2 0.22 32.37 51.47
C GLN A 2 1.62 31.77 51.39
N LEU A 3 2.24 31.84 50.23
CA LEU A 3 3.59 32.38 50.06
C LEU A 3 3.93 32.58 48.59
N THR A 4 3.79 33.83 48.20
CA THR A 4 4.40 34.51 47.06
C THR A 4 5.92 34.54 47.19
N LYS A 5 6.66 34.38 46.07
CA LYS A 5 8.01 34.93 45.93
C LYS A 5 8.18 35.54 44.55
N HIS A 6 8.25 36.87 44.55
CA HIS A 6 8.79 37.74 43.52
C HIS A 6 10.32 37.60 43.44
N ILE A 7 10.90 37.72 42.25
CA ILE A 7 12.28 38.19 41.98
C ILE A 7 12.31 38.93 40.63
N PRO A 8 13.22 39.92 40.45
CA PRO A 8 12.88 41.17 39.80
C PRO A 8 13.48 41.33 38.37
N ILE A 9 12.92 42.35 37.74
CA ILE A 9 13.34 42.98 36.49
C ILE A 9 14.71 43.66 36.67
N THR A 10 15.67 43.43 35.80
CA THR A 10 16.73 44.37 35.52
C THR A 10 16.88 44.52 33.97
N GLY A 11 16.55 45.69 33.52
CA GLY A 11 16.69 46.12 32.13
C GLY A 11 18.13 46.36 31.76
N LEU A 12 18.41 46.27 30.48
CA LEU A 12 19.49 47.01 29.88
C LEU A 12 19.12 47.44 28.43
N PHE A 13 19.49 48.63 28.18
CA PHE A 13 19.14 49.57 27.09
C PHE A 13 19.90 49.33 25.79
N CYS A 14 19.24 49.70 24.66
CA CYS A 14 19.72 50.26 23.40
C CYS A 14 20.79 49.56 22.58
N ALA A 15 20.41 49.25 21.33
CA ALA A 15 21.03 49.92 20.17
C ALA A 15 20.14 49.75 18.91
N LEU A 16 19.59 50.85 18.43
CA LEU A 16 19.09 51.01 17.08
C LEU A 16 20.21 50.78 16.06
N LEU A 17 20.03 49.88 15.12
CA LEU A 17 20.68 49.95 13.82
C LEU A 17 19.59 49.74 12.75
N LEU A 18 19.23 50.84 12.11
CA LEU A 18 18.57 50.96 10.83
C LEU A 18 19.42 50.29 9.74
N THR A 19 18.94 49.18 9.19
CA THR A 19 19.41 48.73 7.89
C THR A 19 18.24 48.58 6.98
N GLY A 20 18.27 49.28 5.87
CA GLY A 20 17.22 49.53 4.95
C GLY A 20 16.68 48.31 4.24
N CYS A 21 15.38 48.41 3.89
CA CYS A 21 14.71 47.59 2.92
C CYS A 21 15.43 47.67 1.56
N VAL A 22 16.07 46.57 1.14
CA VAL A 22 16.47 46.39 -0.25
C VAL A 22 15.30 45.65 -0.93
N THR A 23 14.51 46.41 -1.67
CA THR A 23 13.60 45.87 -2.68
C THR A 23 14.42 45.25 -3.81
N PRO A 24 14.15 44.02 -4.24
CA PRO A 24 14.80 43.52 -5.46
C PRO A 24 14.24 44.28 -6.66
N GLN A 25 15.09 45.07 -7.31
CA GLN A 25 14.79 45.66 -8.59
C GLN A 25 14.75 44.56 -9.67
N LEU A 26 13.64 44.52 -10.40
CA LEU A 26 13.50 43.79 -11.67
C LEU A 26 14.61 44.30 -12.65
N PRO A 27 15.27 43.42 -13.39
CA PRO A 27 16.24 43.84 -14.37
C PRO A 27 15.56 44.64 -15.48
N LYS A 28 16.12 45.84 -15.77
CA LYS A 28 15.71 46.67 -16.90
C LYS A 28 15.84 45.89 -18.20
N VAL A 29 14.77 45.88 -18.95
CA VAL A 29 14.76 45.51 -20.36
C VAL A 29 15.67 46.47 -21.11
N LEU A 30 16.80 45.97 -21.59
CA LEU A 30 17.67 46.65 -22.55
C LEU A 30 16.99 46.60 -23.92
N GLN A 31 16.76 47.76 -24.51
CA GLN A 31 16.39 47.87 -25.93
C GLN A 31 17.56 47.40 -26.79
N PRO A 32 17.31 46.76 -27.92
CA PRO A 32 18.42 46.32 -28.80
C PRO A 32 19.02 47.51 -29.52
N ASP A 33 20.28 47.82 -29.19
CA ASP A 33 21.13 48.61 -30.05
C ASP A 33 21.71 47.76 -31.18
N ASP A 34 21.65 48.29 -32.38
CA ASP A 34 22.16 47.70 -33.61
C ASP A 34 23.67 47.41 -33.49
N ALA A 35 24.02 46.15 -33.25
CA ALA A 35 25.36 45.64 -33.48
C ALA A 35 25.35 44.65 -34.66
N PRO A 36 26.37 44.63 -35.51
CA PRO A 36 26.33 43.83 -36.74
C PRO A 36 26.28 42.33 -36.44
N VAL A 37 25.35 41.65 -37.11
CA VAL A 37 25.16 40.18 -37.07
C VAL A 37 26.42 39.53 -37.63
N SER A 38 27.31 39.10 -36.76
CA SER A 38 28.42 38.22 -37.12
C SER A 38 28.04 36.78 -36.81
N GLY A 39 27.91 35.97 -37.88
CA GLY A 39 27.97 34.55 -37.84
C GLY A 39 26.89 33.87 -37.02
N GLN A 40 25.80 33.41 -37.64
CA GLN A 40 24.99 32.31 -37.11
C GLN A 40 25.91 31.10 -36.97
N GLU A 41 26.40 30.82 -35.74
CA GLU A 41 26.87 29.47 -35.43
C GLU A 41 25.70 28.53 -35.60
N GLN A 42 25.73 27.73 -36.65
CA GLN A 42 24.82 26.60 -36.81
C GLN A 42 24.97 25.71 -35.57
N PRO A 43 23.89 25.30 -34.90
CA PRO A 43 23.99 24.38 -33.82
C PRO A 43 24.79 23.14 -34.26
N PRO A 44 25.68 22.60 -33.42
CA PRO A 44 26.50 21.46 -33.78
C PRO A 44 25.63 20.32 -34.29
N VAL A 45 25.88 19.93 -35.54
CA VAL A 45 25.12 18.83 -36.17
C VAL A 45 25.42 17.56 -35.39
N SER A 46 24.40 16.94 -34.85
CA SER A 46 24.51 15.64 -34.15
C SER A 46 25.16 14.62 -35.12
N PRO A 47 26.21 13.90 -34.69
CA PRO A 47 26.80 12.84 -35.50
C PRO A 47 25.88 11.65 -35.71
N VAL A 48 24.77 11.57 -35.00
CA VAL A 48 23.78 10.49 -35.13
C VAL A 48 22.94 10.70 -36.37
N PRO A 49 22.82 9.71 -37.29
CA PRO A 49 21.96 9.80 -38.46
C PRO A 49 20.51 10.02 -38.09
N GLN A 50 19.99 11.21 -38.31
CA GLN A 50 18.65 11.62 -37.86
C GLN A 50 17.55 10.68 -38.36
N ALA A 51 17.60 10.25 -39.61
CA ALA A 51 16.59 9.36 -40.18
C ALA A 51 16.53 7.97 -39.51
N GLU A 52 17.68 7.44 -39.07
CA GLU A 52 17.73 6.17 -38.33
C GLU A 52 17.24 6.35 -36.89
N LEU A 53 17.56 7.49 -36.26
CA LEU A 53 17.08 7.86 -34.94
C LEU A 53 15.56 8.05 -34.91
N ASP A 54 15.01 8.78 -35.91
CA ASP A 54 13.57 8.99 -36.04
C ASP A 54 12.85 7.64 -36.23
N ARG A 55 13.41 6.73 -37.03
CA ARG A 55 12.86 5.39 -37.21
C ARG A 55 12.88 4.57 -35.91
N ALA A 56 13.95 4.61 -35.13
CA ALA A 56 14.02 3.93 -33.84
C ALA A 56 12.96 4.47 -32.87
N THR A 57 12.77 5.79 -32.86
CA THR A 57 11.75 6.46 -32.07
C THR A 57 10.34 6.08 -32.53
N GLU A 58 10.09 6.03 -33.82
CA GLU A 58 8.80 5.60 -34.40
C GLU A 58 8.46 4.15 -34.01
N LEU A 59 9.42 3.23 -34.09
CA LEU A 59 9.26 1.86 -33.65
C LEU A 59 8.89 1.79 -32.17
N ALA A 60 9.55 2.57 -31.31
CA ALA A 60 9.24 2.63 -29.89
C ALA A 60 7.83 3.22 -29.64
N LEU A 61 7.42 4.23 -30.40
CA LEU A 61 6.09 4.84 -30.28
C LEU A 61 4.95 3.92 -30.77
N THR A 62 5.24 3.08 -31.76
CA THR A 62 4.28 2.10 -32.29
C THR A 62 4.24 0.78 -31.51
N GLY A 63 5.07 0.64 -30.47
CA GLY A 63 5.08 -0.53 -29.58
C GLY A 63 6.03 -1.66 -30.02
N ASP A 64 6.77 -1.51 -31.12
CA ASP A 64 7.81 -2.47 -31.52
C ASP A 64 9.12 -2.20 -30.78
N TYR A 65 9.07 -2.42 -29.46
CA TYR A 65 10.16 -2.10 -28.55
C TYR A 65 11.43 -2.90 -28.79
N ILE A 66 11.30 -4.17 -29.23
CA ILE A 66 12.47 -5.01 -29.53
C ILE A 66 13.21 -4.48 -30.75
N ALA A 67 12.49 -4.16 -31.84
CA ALA A 67 13.11 -3.58 -33.03
C ALA A 67 13.71 -2.20 -32.75
N ALA A 68 13.05 -1.37 -31.93
CA ALA A 68 13.59 -0.10 -31.48
C ALA A 68 14.90 -0.27 -30.70
N ALA A 69 14.93 -1.19 -29.73
CA ALA A 69 16.14 -1.49 -28.94
C ALA A 69 17.31 -1.96 -29.82
N ALA A 70 17.05 -2.87 -30.77
CA ALA A 70 18.07 -3.36 -31.70
C ALA A 70 18.64 -2.22 -32.57
N LEU A 71 17.78 -1.31 -33.03
CA LEU A 71 18.22 -0.19 -33.86
C LEU A 71 19.02 0.82 -33.03
N TYR A 72 18.59 1.16 -31.80
CA TYR A 72 19.39 2.00 -30.87
C TYR A 72 20.75 1.39 -30.57
N GLN A 73 20.84 0.08 -30.32
CA GLN A 73 22.11 -0.60 -30.09
C GLN A 73 23.04 -0.55 -31.34
N SER A 74 22.47 -0.80 -32.52
CA SER A 74 23.22 -0.72 -33.79
C SER A 74 23.80 0.68 -34.00
N LEU A 75 23.01 1.72 -33.72
CA LEU A 75 23.47 3.11 -33.77
C LEU A 75 24.56 3.36 -32.74
N ALA A 76 24.39 2.89 -31.50
CA ALA A 76 25.37 3.09 -30.42
C ALA A 76 26.76 2.55 -30.75
N THR A 77 26.85 1.41 -31.45
CA THR A 77 28.15 0.83 -31.83
C THR A 77 28.98 1.72 -32.76
N ARG A 78 28.32 2.61 -33.52
CA ARG A 78 28.93 3.50 -34.53
C ARG A 78 29.22 4.90 -34.00
N MET A 79 28.72 5.22 -32.80
CA MET A 79 28.80 6.59 -32.26
C MET A 79 29.87 6.75 -31.19
N PRO A 80 30.51 7.93 -31.11
CA PRO A 80 31.41 8.26 -30.02
C PRO A 80 30.64 8.57 -28.71
N SER A 81 31.36 8.62 -27.58
CA SER A 81 30.84 9.18 -26.35
C SER A 81 30.58 10.71 -26.54
N PRO A 82 29.49 11.27 -25.97
CA PRO A 82 28.50 10.67 -25.09
C PRO A 82 27.30 10.07 -25.85
N TYR A 83 27.20 10.21 -27.18
CA TYR A 83 26.07 9.74 -28.00
C TYR A 83 25.89 8.24 -27.91
N ARG A 84 26.99 7.48 -27.77
CA ARG A 84 26.94 6.03 -27.55
C ARG A 84 26.11 5.68 -26.30
N GLN A 85 26.43 6.31 -25.19
CA GLN A 85 25.76 6.05 -23.92
C GLN A 85 24.30 6.51 -23.94
N ASP A 86 24.00 7.61 -24.60
CA ASP A 86 22.62 8.06 -24.79
C ASP A 86 21.80 6.99 -25.52
N LEU A 87 22.29 6.48 -26.66
CA LEU A 87 21.63 5.44 -27.42
C LEU A 87 21.53 4.10 -26.68
N GLN A 88 22.55 3.74 -25.87
CA GLN A 88 22.50 2.57 -25.00
C GLN A 88 21.37 2.70 -23.96
N LEU A 89 21.23 3.86 -23.33
CA LEU A 89 20.16 4.10 -22.36
C LEU A 89 18.77 4.11 -23.03
N GLN A 90 18.65 4.57 -24.29
CA GLN A 90 17.40 4.45 -25.07
C GLN A 90 17.07 2.99 -25.38
N ALA A 91 18.08 2.18 -25.72
CA ALA A 91 17.90 0.75 -25.93
C ALA A 91 17.45 0.03 -24.63
N VAL A 92 18.07 0.38 -23.49
CA VAL A 92 17.65 -0.15 -22.17
C VAL A 92 16.19 0.19 -21.90
N ALA A 93 15.77 1.44 -22.13
CA ALA A 93 14.37 1.84 -21.98
C ALA A 93 13.43 0.99 -22.85
N SER A 94 13.81 0.75 -24.10
CA SER A 94 13.03 -0.06 -25.03
C SER A 94 12.94 -1.53 -24.59
N PHE A 95 14.03 -2.12 -24.09
CA PHE A 95 13.99 -3.47 -23.52
C PHE A 95 13.10 -3.57 -22.28
N LEU A 96 13.16 -2.57 -21.39
CA LEU A 96 12.26 -2.51 -20.24
C LEU A 96 10.78 -2.46 -20.68
N LEU A 97 10.45 -1.69 -21.72
CA LEU A 97 9.09 -1.63 -22.27
C LEU A 97 8.66 -2.95 -22.91
N ALA A 98 9.60 -3.65 -23.55
CA ALA A 98 9.38 -5.00 -24.09
C ALA A 98 9.28 -6.08 -23.00
N GLN A 99 9.45 -5.74 -21.71
CA GLN A 99 9.56 -6.68 -20.58
C GLN A 99 10.77 -7.64 -20.67
N ASP A 100 11.74 -7.32 -21.51
CA ASP A 100 13.01 -8.06 -21.62
C ASP A 100 14.00 -7.54 -20.56
N THR A 101 13.82 -8.01 -19.34
CA THR A 101 14.63 -7.59 -18.18
C THR A 101 16.06 -8.12 -18.25
N GLU A 102 16.30 -9.22 -18.95
CA GLU A 102 17.63 -9.83 -19.11
C GLU A 102 18.50 -8.98 -20.01
N SER A 103 18.01 -8.63 -21.23
CA SER A 103 18.71 -7.75 -22.16
C SER A 103 18.90 -6.34 -21.57
N ALA A 104 17.89 -5.80 -20.88
CA ALA A 104 17.99 -4.52 -20.19
C ALA A 104 19.10 -4.52 -19.13
N SER A 105 19.16 -5.55 -18.28
CA SER A 105 20.16 -5.70 -17.23
C SER A 105 21.58 -5.82 -17.80
N TRP A 106 21.75 -6.66 -18.80
CA TRP A 106 23.04 -6.84 -19.48
C TRP A 106 23.56 -5.53 -20.08
N LEU A 107 22.72 -4.84 -20.86
CA LEU A 107 23.12 -3.60 -21.53
C LEU A 107 23.40 -2.47 -20.53
N LEU A 108 22.58 -2.37 -19.48
CA LEU A 108 22.75 -1.38 -18.42
C LEU A 108 24.10 -1.58 -17.70
N GLY A 109 24.51 -2.84 -17.48
CA GLY A 109 25.82 -3.18 -16.92
C GLY A 109 27.00 -2.78 -17.83
N GLN A 110 26.82 -2.83 -19.15
CA GLN A 110 27.84 -2.42 -20.14
C GLN A 110 27.92 -0.90 -20.37
N THR A 111 26.90 -0.14 -19.94
CA THR A 111 26.84 1.31 -20.16
C THR A 111 27.66 2.03 -19.09
N ASP A 112 28.88 2.45 -19.46
CA ASP A 112 29.75 3.25 -18.61
C ASP A 112 29.46 4.75 -18.81
N VAL A 113 29.01 5.41 -17.76
CA VAL A 113 28.69 6.84 -17.72
C VAL A 113 29.70 7.67 -16.94
N THR A 114 30.82 7.07 -16.55
CA THR A 114 31.89 7.73 -15.78
C THR A 114 32.44 8.91 -16.55
N GLY A 115 32.52 10.07 -15.89
CA GLY A 115 33.03 11.31 -16.50
C GLY A 115 32.07 12.01 -17.46
N LEU A 116 30.83 11.50 -17.61
CA LEU A 116 29.76 12.16 -18.36
C LEU A 116 28.98 13.13 -17.47
N PRO A 117 28.20 14.06 -18.06
CA PRO A 117 27.29 14.91 -17.31
C PRO A 117 26.35 14.13 -16.37
N ALA A 118 25.97 14.71 -15.23
CA ALA A 118 25.17 14.06 -14.18
C ALA A 118 23.82 13.48 -14.68
N VAL A 119 23.28 14.03 -15.76
CA VAL A 119 22.07 13.54 -16.42
C VAL A 119 22.19 12.07 -16.88
N PHE A 120 23.36 11.64 -17.32
CA PHE A 120 23.58 10.25 -17.74
C PHE A 120 23.57 9.29 -16.55
N ASP A 121 24.19 9.67 -15.43
CA ASP A 121 24.17 8.89 -14.21
C ASP A 121 22.73 8.79 -13.66
N LEU A 122 22.01 9.90 -13.60
CA LEU A 122 20.60 9.88 -13.16
C LEU A 122 19.74 8.95 -14.03
N ARG A 123 19.84 9.04 -15.36
CA ARG A 123 19.10 8.16 -16.28
C ARG A 123 19.46 6.69 -16.08
N LYS A 124 20.76 6.38 -15.93
CA LYS A 124 21.23 5.02 -15.63
C LYS A 124 20.64 4.51 -14.32
N ARG A 125 20.67 5.30 -13.24
CA ARG A 125 20.08 4.93 -11.95
C ARG A 125 18.56 4.76 -12.02
N MET A 126 17.85 5.57 -12.81
CA MET A 126 16.41 5.42 -13.01
C MET A 126 16.07 4.12 -13.72
N HIS A 127 16.83 3.72 -14.76
CA HIS A 127 16.63 2.43 -15.43
C HIS A 127 16.99 1.25 -14.52
N ALA A 128 18.05 1.36 -13.72
CA ALA A 128 18.42 0.36 -12.73
C ALA A 128 17.32 0.20 -11.67
N SER A 129 16.74 1.30 -11.23
CA SER A 129 15.62 1.32 -10.30
C SER A 129 14.37 0.68 -10.89
N GLU A 130 14.03 0.98 -12.15
CA GLU A 130 12.91 0.32 -12.85
C GLU A 130 13.11 -1.19 -12.95
N LEU A 131 14.33 -1.63 -13.27
CA LEU A 131 14.69 -3.04 -13.30
C LEU A 131 14.55 -3.70 -11.92
N ALA A 132 14.97 -3.00 -10.86
CA ALA A 132 14.81 -3.47 -9.48
C ALA A 132 13.33 -3.58 -9.07
N ILE A 133 12.47 -2.63 -9.49
CA ILE A 133 11.01 -2.71 -9.29
C ILE A 133 10.45 -3.99 -9.93
N ARG A 134 10.80 -4.26 -11.19
CA ARG A 134 10.34 -5.44 -11.93
C ARG A 134 10.79 -6.76 -11.29
N ASN A 135 11.95 -6.74 -10.65
CA ASN A 135 12.49 -7.86 -9.89
C ASN A 135 12.01 -7.89 -8.42
N SER A 136 10.98 -7.11 -8.06
CA SER A 136 10.42 -7.01 -6.70
C SER A 136 11.42 -6.58 -5.61
N LYS A 137 12.52 -5.91 -5.99
CA LYS A 137 13.57 -5.41 -5.10
C LYS A 137 13.36 -3.94 -4.76
N LEU A 138 12.24 -3.61 -4.10
CA LEU A 138 11.82 -2.22 -3.89
C LEU A 138 12.83 -1.38 -3.09
N LYS A 139 13.44 -1.94 -2.05
CA LYS A 139 14.48 -1.23 -1.27
C LYS A 139 15.71 -0.87 -2.10
N GLU A 140 16.14 -1.79 -2.98
CA GLU A 140 17.21 -1.51 -3.94
C GLU A 140 16.78 -0.42 -4.93
N ALA A 141 15.55 -0.51 -5.46
CA ALA A 141 14.98 0.48 -6.35
C ALA A 141 14.96 1.88 -5.73
N PHE A 142 14.56 2.00 -4.47
CA PHE A 142 14.51 3.27 -3.74
C PHE A 142 15.92 3.83 -3.49
N SER A 143 16.86 2.99 -3.04
CA SER A 143 18.23 3.42 -2.74
C SER A 143 18.96 3.99 -3.97
N LEU A 144 18.67 3.47 -5.17
CA LEU A 144 19.19 4.00 -6.43
C LEU A 144 18.70 5.44 -6.73
N LEU A 145 17.60 5.86 -6.13
CA LEU A 145 17.00 7.18 -6.31
C LEU A 145 17.04 8.06 -5.04
N GLU A 146 17.86 7.74 -4.04
CA GLU A 146 18.01 8.59 -2.84
C GLU A 146 18.64 9.93 -3.16
N ALA A 147 19.66 9.95 -4.03
CA ALA A 147 20.31 11.18 -4.43
C ALA A 147 19.39 12.02 -5.33
N LEU A 148 19.11 13.25 -4.90
CA LEU A 148 18.31 14.20 -5.67
C LEU A 148 18.98 14.50 -7.02
N PRO A 149 18.19 14.84 -8.06
CA PRO A 149 18.73 15.35 -9.31
C PRO A 149 19.53 16.63 -9.08
N ALA A 150 20.58 16.84 -9.89
CA ALA A 150 21.28 18.11 -9.90
C ALA A 150 20.36 19.24 -10.40
N GLU A 151 20.63 20.49 -10.01
CA GLU A 151 19.77 21.65 -10.34
C GLU A 151 19.68 21.92 -11.85
N ASP A 152 20.68 21.50 -12.63
CA ASP A 152 20.76 21.66 -14.08
C ASP A 152 20.00 20.59 -14.89
N VAL A 153 19.34 19.65 -14.21
CA VAL A 153 18.56 18.61 -14.85
C VAL A 153 17.23 19.17 -15.39
N SER A 154 16.86 18.76 -16.61
CA SER A 154 15.61 19.21 -17.24
C SER A 154 14.38 18.94 -16.39
N ILE A 155 13.38 19.84 -16.48
CA ILE A 155 12.10 19.70 -15.76
C ILE A 155 11.42 18.34 -16.06
N ASP A 156 11.46 17.89 -17.33
CA ASP A 156 10.89 16.58 -17.72
C ASP A 156 11.54 15.43 -16.95
N LEU A 157 12.86 15.42 -16.83
CA LEU A 157 13.57 14.38 -16.10
C LEU A 157 13.33 14.45 -14.58
N GLN A 158 13.18 15.66 -14.02
CA GLN A 158 12.77 15.84 -12.63
C GLN A 158 11.34 15.31 -12.39
N GLN A 159 10.41 15.57 -13.31
CA GLN A 159 9.06 15.03 -13.24
C GLN A 159 9.05 13.50 -13.23
N ARG A 160 9.84 12.88 -14.11
CA ARG A 160 9.98 11.41 -14.18
C ARG A 160 10.59 10.83 -12.91
N TYR A 161 11.60 11.49 -12.36
CA TYR A 161 12.25 11.12 -11.11
C TYR A 161 11.25 11.09 -9.95
N HIS A 162 10.51 12.18 -9.72
CA HIS A 162 9.53 12.25 -8.63
C HIS A 162 8.39 11.24 -8.82
N ARG A 163 7.96 11.01 -10.06
CA ARG A 163 6.94 10.00 -10.37
C ARG A 163 7.41 8.59 -10.02
N GLN A 164 8.62 8.24 -10.40
CA GLN A 164 9.18 6.91 -10.13
C GLN A 164 9.39 6.69 -8.62
N ARG A 165 9.88 7.70 -7.89
CA ARG A 165 9.98 7.64 -6.43
C ARG A 165 8.61 7.48 -5.77
N ALA A 166 7.62 8.23 -6.22
CA ALA A 166 6.25 8.10 -5.71
C ALA A 166 5.70 6.69 -5.92
N GLN A 167 5.97 6.09 -7.09
CA GLN A 167 5.59 4.72 -7.41
C GLN A 167 6.25 3.70 -6.48
N ILE A 168 7.57 3.79 -6.28
CA ILE A 168 8.31 2.89 -5.38
C ILE A 168 7.76 2.98 -3.96
N LEU A 169 7.62 4.20 -3.43
CA LEU A 169 7.11 4.44 -2.10
C LEU A 169 5.68 3.91 -1.92
N ARG A 170 4.85 4.03 -2.97
CA ARG A 170 3.50 3.44 -2.97
C ARG A 170 3.54 1.92 -2.91
N LEU A 171 4.40 1.28 -3.71
CA LEU A 171 4.58 -0.17 -3.71
C LEU A 171 5.16 -0.68 -2.39
N GLU A 172 6.04 0.08 -1.74
CA GLU A 172 6.52 -0.20 -0.39
C GLU A 172 5.45 0.05 0.69
N GLY A 173 4.36 0.72 0.32
CA GLY A 173 3.27 1.12 1.23
C GLY A 173 3.55 2.36 2.05
N ASN A 174 4.59 3.10 1.75
CA ASN A 174 4.86 4.40 2.34
C ASN A 174 4.05 5.49 1.64
N LEU A 175 2.72 5.43 1.86
CA LEU A 175 1.75 6.25 1.13
C LEU A 175 1.90 7.76 1.41
N LEU A 176 2.33 8.12 2.61
CA LEU A 176 2.52 9.53 2.97
C LEU A 176 3.67 10.17 2.19
N GLU A 177 4.82 9.48 2.12
CA GLU A 177 5.96 9.96 1.34
C GLU A 177 5.69 9.85 -0.17
N SER A 178 4.93 8.84 -0.62
CA SER A 178 4.47 8.77 -2.01
C SER A 178 3.64 10.01 -2.39
N ALA A 179 2.67 10.40 -1.56
CA ALA A 179 1.87 11.60 -1.78
C ALA A 179 2.73 12.88 -1.75
N ARG A 180 3.79 12.92 -0.93
CA ARG A 180 4.75 14.03 -0.88
C ARG A 180 5.52 14.15 -2.19
N GLU A 181 6.04 13.05 -2.73
CA GLU A 181 6.71 13.04 -4.04
C GLU A 181 5.78 13.49 -5.17
N LEU A 182 4.51 13.05 -5.15
CA LEU A 182 3.49 13.56 -6.09
C LEU A 182 3.22 15.05 -5.89
N GLY A 183 3.29 15.56 -4.65
CA GLY A 183 3.19 16.99 -4.34
C GLY A 183 4.36 17.79 -4.93
N LEU A 184 5.59 17.28 -4.88
CA LEU A 184 6.76 17.88 -5.53
C LEU A 184 6.61 17.85 -7.06
N LEU A 185 6.14 16.74 -7.60
CA LEU A 185 5.82 16.60 -9.01
C LEU A 185 4.77 17.64 -9.47
N ASP A 186 3.75 17.92 -8.65
CA ASP A 186 2.68 18.89 -8.96
C ASP A 186 3.22 20.29 -9.25
N LEU A 187 4.29 20.69 -8.57
CA LEU A 187 4.94 22.00 -8.75
C LEU A 187 5.67 22.11 -10.08
N LEU A 188 6.08 20.98 -10.66
CA LEU A 188 6.82 20.91 -11.92
C LEU A 188 5.92 20.77 -13.15
N ILE A 189 4.66 20.36 -12.99
CA ILE A 189 3.72 20.16 -14.11
C ILE A 189 3.12 21.48 -14.54
N SER A 190 3.34 21.86 -15.79
CA SER A 190 2.76 23.06 -16.40
C SER A 190 1.40 22.79 -17.06
N ASP A 191 1.22 21.61 -17.68
CA ASP A 191 -0.04 21.25 -18.33
C ASP A 191 -1.20 21.11 -17.33
N PRO A 192 -2.32 21.85 -17.53
CA PRO A 192 -3.44 21.86 -16.60
C PRO A 192 -4.14 20.50 -16.41
N VAL A 193 -4.18 19.67 -17.46
CA VAL A 193 -4.85 18.35 -17.42
C VAL A 193 -3.98 17.34 -16.69
N ALA A 194 -2.71 17.27 -17.05
CA ALA A 194 -1.73 16.41 -16.38
C ALA A 194 -1.63 16.77 -14.87
N ARG A 195 -1.67 18.07 -14.54
CA ARG A 195 -1.65 18.54 -13.16
C ARG A 195 -2.90 18.11 -12.38
N LEU A 196 -4.08 18.20 -12.99
CA LEU A 196 -5.32 17.72 -12.38
C LEU A 196 -5.26 16.21 -12.09
N HIS A 197 -4.77 15.42 -13.04
CA HIS A 197 -4.57 13.97 -12.85
C HIS A 197 -3.58 13.67 -11.72
N ASN A 198 -2.47 14.40 -11.65
CA ASN A 198 -1.51 14.26 -10.55
C ASN A 198 -2.13 14.61 -9.19
N GLN A 199 -2.93 15.67 -9.10
CA GLN A 199 -3.64 16.05 -7.89
C GLN A 199 -4.68 15.01 -7.46
N GLN A 200 -5.35 14.39 -8.42
CA GLN A 200 -6.21 13.23 -8.17
C GLN A 200 -5.41 12.06 -7.59
N ALA A 201 -4.22 11.77 -8.14
CA ALA A 201 -3.36 10.72 -7.62
C ALA A 201 -2.87 10.99 -6.18
N ILE A 202 -2.57 12.26 -5.82
CA ILE A 202 -2.26 12.65 -4.44
C ILE A 202 -3.42 12.27 -3.50
N LEU A 203 -4.64 12.69 -3.83
CA LEU A 203 -5.82 12.41 -2.99
C LEU A 203 -6.12 10.92 -2.93
N GLN A 204 -6.05 10.20 -4.05
CA GLN A 204 -6.23 8.75 -4.10
C GLN A 204 -5.23 8.02 -3.19
N THR A 205 -3.97 8.48 -3.17
CA THR A 205 -2.93 7.91 -2.30
C THR A 205 -3.23 8.17 -0.83
N LEU A 206 -3.61 9.40 -0.47
CA LEU A 206 -3.89 9.78 0.91
C LEU A 206 -5.20 9.17 1.44
N THR A 207 -6.22 8.99 0.61
CA THR A 207 -7.50 8.41 1.05
C THR A 207 -7.41 6.92 1.38
N ILE A 208 -6.34 6.23 0.99
CA ILE A 208 -6.04 4.86 1.45
C ILE A 208 -5.68 4.85 2.95
N LEU A 209 -5.05 5.92 3.45
CA LEU A 209 -4.72 6.06 4.86
C LEU A 209 -5.97 6.28 5.71
N THR A 210 -6.00 5.76 6.93
CA THR A 210 -7.12 6.00 7.85
C THR A 210 -7.14 7.44 8.35
N ASP A 211 -8.32 7.95 8.73
CA ASP A 211 -8.47 9.31 9.28
C ASP A 211 -7.55 9.52 10.49
N GLY A 212 -7.46 8.53 11.37
CA GLY A 212 -6.58 8.57 12.52
C GLY A 212 -5.10 8.75 12.16
N VAL A 213 -4.62 8.03 11.13
CA VAL A 213 -3.24 8.15 10.64
C VAL A 213 -3.01 9.52 10.02
N LEU A 214 -3.92 9.99 9.17
CA LEU A 214 -3.84 11.33 8.57
C LEU A 214 -3.79 12.42 9.63
N LYS A 215 -4.57 12.29 10.72
CA LYS A 215 -4.59 13.24 11.82
C LYS A 215 -3.30 13.24 12.65
N ILE A 216 -2.76 12.05 12.97
CA ILE A 216 -1.56 11.90 13.81
C ILE A 216 -0.30 12.34 13.08
N LEU A 217 -0.20 12.04 11.77
CA LEU A 217 0.97 12.34 10.95
C LEU A 217 0.93 13.70 10.28
N GLN A 218 -0.14 14.49 10.49
CA GLN A 218 -0.21 15.84 9.93
C GLN A 218 0.90 16.71 10.51
N PRO A 219 1.73 17.37 9.68
CA PRO A 219 2.81 18.23 10.17
C PRO A 219 2.26 19.47 10.89
N ASP A 220 3.06 20.05 11.78
CA ASP A 220 2.76 21.30 12.46
C ASP A 220 3.95 22.29 12.26
N PRO A 221 3.79 23.40 11.53
CA PRO A 221 2.58 23.84 10.81
C PRO A 221 2.27 22.95 9.59
N PRO A 222 0.99 22.83 9.20
CA PRO A 222 0.56 21.81 8.23
C PRO A 222 1.11 22.01 6.80
N GLY A 223 1.34 23.23 6.36
CA GLY A 223 1.85 23.51 5.03
C GLY A 223 1.03 22.88 3.88
N ILE A 224 1.63 22.72 2.71
CA ILE A 224 0.97 22.10 1.54
C ILE A 224 0.64 20.63 1.82
N GLN A 225 1.56 19.86 2.42
CA GLN A 225 1.34 18.45 2.73
C GLN A 225 0.17 18.25 3.69
N GLY A 226 0.12 19.05 4.77
CA GLY A 226 -0.99 19.00 5.73
C GLY A 226 -2.31 19.45 5.13
N GLY A 227 -2.29 20.38 4.16
CA GLY A 227 -3.46 20.79 3.40
C GLY A 227 -4.04 19.64 2.56
N TRP A 228 -3.20 18.86 1.87
CA TRP A 228 -3.62 17.65 1.17
C TRP A 228 -4.20 16.59 2.13
N MET A 229 -3.58 16.38 3.29
CA MET A 229 -4.05 15.43 4.30
C MET A 229 -5.41 15.83 4.87
N GLU A 230 -5.62 17.12 5.16
CA GLU A 230 -6.91 17.64 5.64
C GLU A 230 -7.99 17.51 4.58
N LEU A 231 -7.67 17.79 3.30
CA LEU A 231 -8.58 17.61 2.20
C LEU A 231 -9.01 16.16 2.02
N ALA A 232 -8.05 15.21 2.12
CA ALA A 232 -8.33 13.78 2.09
C ALA A 232 -9.28 13.36 3.23
N ARG A 233 -9.10 13.92 4.44
CA ARG A 233 -9.99 13.68 5.58
C ARG A 233 -11.41 14.19 5.35
N ILE A 234 -11.57 15.38 4.76
CA ILE A 234 -12.88 15.92 4.40
C ILE A 234 -13.60 14.99 3.41
N ILE A 235 -12.88 14.48 2.40
CA ILE A 235 -13.43 13.55 1.41
C ILE A 235 -13.86 12.23 2.06
N LYS A 236 -13.02 11.66 2.92
CA LYS A 236 -13.33 10.40 3.65
C LYS A 236 -14.51 10.57 4.60
N GLY A 237 -14.61 11.71 5.27
CA GLY A 237 -15.66 12.02 6.26
C GLY A 237 -17.02 12.41 5.67
N TYR A 238 -17.25 12.24 4.36
CA TYR A 238 -18.53 12.54 3.76
C TYR A 238 -19.63 11.57 4.21
N GLU A 239 -20.64 12.08 4.91
CA GLU A 239 -21.77 11.31 5.46
C GLU A 239 -23.12 11.65 4.78
N GLY A 240 -23.09 12.06 3.51
CA GLY A 240 -24.29 12.36 2.74
C GLY A 240 -24.93 13.73 3.05
N ASP A 241 -24.19 14.64 3.65
CA ASP A 241 -24.60 16.04 3.83
C ASP A 241 -23.74 16.95 2.93
N PRO A 242 -24.24 17.29 1.74
CA PRO A 242 -23.53 18.16 0.81
C PRO A 242 -23.23 19.56 1.38
N ALA A 243 -24.15 20.13 2.15
CA ALA A 243 -23.98 21.46 2.69
C ALA A 243 -22.83 21.53 3.72
N SER A 244 -22.78 20.57 4.63
CA SER A 244 -21.67 20.45 5.60
C SER A 244 -20.33 20.25 4.88
N THR A 245 -20.29 19.42 3.85
CA THR A 245 -19.04 19.17 3.10
C THR A 245 -18.60 20.41 2.35
N GLN A 246 -19.52 21.15 1.71
CA GLN A 246 -19.19 22.39 1.04
C GLN A 246 -18.65 23.45 2.01
N LEU A 247 -19.24 23.53 3.22
CA LEU A 247 -18.74 24.40 4.28
C LEU A 247 -17.31 24.02 4.69
N LEU A 248 -17.02 22.72 4.89
CA LEU A 248 -15.69 22.23 5.23
C LEU A 248 -14.66 22.53 4.12
N LEU A 249 -15.04 22.37 2.85
CA LEU A 249 -14.17 22.70 1.71
C LEU A 249 -13.89 24.22 1.64
N THR A 250 -14.89 25.05 1.96
CA THR A 250 -14.72 26.52 2.03
C THR A 250 -13.75 26.88 3.15
N GLN A 251 -13.98 26.37 4.36
CA GLN A 251 -13.09 26.59 5.52
C GLN A 251 -11.67 26.09 5.27
N TRP A 252 -11.54 24.93 4.58
CA TRP A 252 -10.26 24.43 4.16
C TRP A 252 -9.54 25.40 3.21
N ARG A 253 -10.24 25.96 2.22
CA ARG A 253 -9.65 26.95 1.29
C ARG A 253 -9.26 28.25 1.99
N GLU A 254 -10.05 28.71 2.96
CA GLU A 254 -9.70 29.88 3.78
C GLU A 254 -8.44 29.64 4.64
N ARG A 255 -8.30 28.42 5.18
CA ARG A 255 -7.13 28.04 5.96
C ARG A 255 -5.87 27.83 5.12
N PHE A 256 -6.03 27.40 3.87
CA PHE A 256 -4.96 27.14 2.92
C PHE A 256 -5.13 27.93 1.61
N PRO A 257 -5.06 29.28 1.64
CA PRO A 257 -5.36 30.11 0.48
C PRO A 257 -4.39 29.86 -0.69
N GLU A 258 -3.10 29.64 -0.41
CA GLU A 258 -2.05 29.42 -1.39
C GLU A 258 -1.87 27.94 -1.78
N HIS A 259 -2.77 27.08 -1.33
CA HIS A 259 -2.64 25.64 -1.61
C HIS A 259 -2.85 25.34 -3.11
N PRO A 260 -1.98 24.49 -3.75
CA PRO A 260 -1.98 24.27 -5.20
C PRO A 260 -3.20 23.50 -5.74
N ALA A 261 -4.04 22.91 -4.85
CA ALA A 261 -5.24 22.17 -5.27
C ALA A 261 -6.17 23.04 -6.13
N ARG A 262 -6.48 22.55 -7.33
CA ARG A 262 -7.29 23.29 -8.30
C ARG A 262 -8.77 23.30 -7.92
N PRO A 263 -9.52 24.39 -8.22
CA PRO A 263 -10.97 24.41 -8.00
C PRO A 263 -11.71 23.26 -8.71
N ALA A 264 -11.29 22.90 -9.93
CA ALA A 264 -11.87 21.79 -10.67
C ALA A 264 -11.71 20.43 -9.98
N LEU A 265 -10.64 20.22 -9.21
CA LEU A 265 -10.45 19.03 -8.38
C LEU A 265 -11.52 18.96 -7.28
N LEU A 266 -11.70 20.05 -6.55
CA LEU A 266 -12.64 20.13 -5.43
C LEU A 266 -14.08 19.95 -5.92
N GLU A 267 -14.46 20.64 -7.00
CA GLU A 267 -15.77 20.52 -7.62
C GLU A 267 -16.03 19.10 -8.12
N GLY A 268 -15.07 18.50 -8.82
CA GLY A 268 -15.19 17.12 -9.31
C GLY A 268 -15.38 16.10 -8.19
N TYR A 269 -14.66 16.23 -7.06
CA TYR A 269 -14.88 15.39 -5.90
C TYR A 269 -16.22 15.65 -5.23
N TYR A 270 -16.63 16.90 -5.08
CA TYR A 270 -17.90 17.25 -4.47
C TYR A 270 -19.09 16.67 -5.25
N GLN A 271 -19.11 16.83 -6.58
CA GLN A 271 -20.15 16.25 -7.44
C GLN A 271 -20.15 14.73 -7.39
N ARG A 272 -18.96 14.10 -7.37
CA ARG A 272 -18.85 12.66 -7.25
C ARG A 272 -19.42 12.15 -5.92
N LEU A 273 -19.09 12.80 -4.81
CA LEU A 273 -19.62 12.43 -3.50
C LEU A 273 -21.15 12.53 -3.46
N GLN A 274 -21.73 13.55 -4.08
CA GLN A 274 -23.19 13.69 -4.16
C GLN A 274 -23.87 12.59 -4.99
N THR A 275 -23.28 12.22 -6.12
CA THR A 275 -23.87 11.23 -7.04
C THR A 275 -23.65 9.79 -6.60
N GLN A 276 -22.56 9.53 -5.88
CA GLN A 276 -22.18 8.18 -5.45
C GLN A 276 -22.63 7.84 -4.02
N TYR A 277 -23.18 8.79 -3.28
CA TYR A 277 -23.78 8.56 -1.97
C TYR A 277 -25.24 8.14 -2.10
N ARG A 278 -25.55 6.89 -1.72
CA ARG A 278 -26.91 6.39 -1.79
C ARG A 278 -27.64 6.57 -0.47
N GLN A 279 -28.65 7.42 -0.46
CA GLN A 279 -29.55 7.51 0.69
C GLN A 279 -30.58 6.37 0.63
N VAL A 280 -30.50 5.44 1.59
CA VAL A 280 -31.45 4.34 1.75
C VAL A 280 -32.49 4.72 2.78
N ARG A 281 -33.78 4.59 2.45
CA ARG A 281 -34.92 4.94 3.33
C ARG A 281 -35.58 3.71 3.93
N ASP A 282 -35.70 2.64 3.16
CA ASP A 282 -36.31 1.38 3.54
C ASP A 282 -35.31 0.23 3.41
N LEU A 283 -34.99 -0.40 4.53
CA LEU A 283 -33.97 -1.43 4.61
C LEU A 283 -34.56 -2.76 5.07
N ALA A 284 -34.38 -3.81 4.29
CA ALA A 284 -34.74 -5.17 4.67
C ALA A 284 -33.54 -5.89 5.30
N VAL A 285 -33.73 -6.52 6.45
CA VAL A 285 -32.69 -7.26 7.17
C VAL A 285 -33.06 -8.74 7.20
N LEU A 286 -32.32 -9.56 6.45
CA LEU A 286 -32.50 -11.01 6.33
C LEU A 286 -31.49 -11.74 7.21
N LEU A 287 -31.85 -12.10 8.43
CA LEU A 287 -30.96 -12.79 9.36
C LEU A 287 -31.67 -14.03 9.98
N PRO A 288 -30.93 -15.13 10.20
CA PRO A 288 -31.51 -16.31 10.86
C PRO A 288 -31.78 -16.01 12.34
N ARG A 289 -32.99 -16.37 12.79
CA ARG A 289 -33.43 -16.29 14.20
C ARG A 289 -33.30 -17.60 14.95
N SER A 290 -33.08 -18.70 14.23
CA SER A 290 -32.93 -20.04 14.80
C SER A 290 -31.82 -20.83 14.12
N GLY A 291 -31.47 -21.99 14.67
CA GLY A 291 -30.44 -22.87 14.15
C GLY A 291 -29.01 -22.45 14.53
N ALA A 292 -28.01 -23.08 13.90
CA ALA A 292 -26.59 -22.96 14.27
C ALA A 292 -26.01 -21.54 14.12
N LEU A 293 -26.62 -20.67 13.32
CA LEU A 293 -26.17 -19.30 13.07
C LEU A 293 -26.91 -18.24 13.90
N ALA A 294 -27.89 -18.61 14.73
CA ALA A 294 -28.75 -17.67 15.47
C ALA A 294 -27.96 -16.76 16.41
N ASP A 295 -26.99 -17.30 17.16
CA ASP A 295 -26.15 -16.52 18.08
C ASP A 295 -25.22 -15.59 17.33
N ALA A 296 -24.62 -16.05 16.21
CA ALA A 296 -23.79 -15.25 15.34
C ALA A 296 -24.57 -14.10 14.70
N ALA A 297 -25.78 -14.38 14.20
CA ALA A 297 -26.69 -13.38 13.65
C ALA A 297 -27.14 -12.36 14.70
N THR A 298 -27.37 -12.78 15.93
CA THR A 298 -27.69 -11.88 17.06
C THR A 298 -26.54 -10.95 17.37
N ALA A 299 -25.30 -11.45 17.42
CA ALA A 299 -24.12 -10.64 17.65
C ALA A 299 -23.93 -9.57 16.55
N LEU A 300 -24.08 -9.98 15.29
CA LEU A 300 -24.02 -9.11 14.14
C LEU A 300 -25.13 -8.06 14.17
N LEU A 301 -26.38 -8.47 14.42
CA LEU A 301 -27.52 -7.55 14.54
C LEU A 301 -27.32 -6.53 15.66
N ASN A 302 -26.78 -6.93 16.80
CA ASN A 302 -26.49 -6.01 17.90
C ASN A 302 -25.48 -4.94 17.50
N GLY A 303 -24.40 -5.31 16.77
CA GLY A 303 -23.45 -4.36 16.21
C GLY A 303 -24.10 -3.42 15.20
N PHE A 304 -24.89 -3.96 14.27
CA PHE A 304 -25.65 -3.20 13.29
C PHE A 304 -26.61 -2.20 13.95
N MET A 305 -27.38 -2.63 14.94
CA MET A 305 -28.29 -1.74 15.67
C MET A 305 -27.55 -0.68 16.49
N ALA A 306 -26.37 -0.99 17.02
CA ALA A 306 -25.56 -0.02 17.71
C ALA A 306 -25.15 1.14 16.78
N ALA A 307 -24.74 0.85 15.56
CA ALA A 307 -24.43 1.87 14.54
C ALA A 307 -25.69 2.62 14.08
N TYR A 308 -26.78 1.89 13.82
CA TYR A 308 -28.07 2.47 13.43
C TYR A 308 -28.56 3.54 14.43
N TYR A 309 -28.39 3.30 15.74
CA TYR A 309 -28.80 4.26 16.75
C TYR A 309 -27.87 5.46 16.92
N GLN A 310 -26.66 5.45 16.31
CA GLN A 310 -25.83 6.66 16.25
C GLN A 310 -26.40 7.70 15.28
N VAL A 311 -27.11 7.26 14.25
CA VAL A 311 -27.74 8.18 13.28
C VAL A 311 -28.91 8.91 13.94
N PRO A 312 -29.05 10.25 13.73
CA PRO A 312 -30.22 11.01 14.21
C PRO A 312 -31.54 10.40 13.73
N ALA A 313 -32.54 10.37 14.57
CA ALA A 313 -33.83 9.68 14.30
C ALA A 313 -34.47 10.09 12.97
N ALA A 314 -34.39 11.38 12.60
CA ALA A 314 -34.94 11.90 11.35
C ALA A 314 -34.23 11.40 10.07
N LYS A 315 -33.00 10.87 10.20
CA LYS A 315 -32.17 10.37 9.08
C LYS A 315 -32.10 8.83 9.06
N ARG A 316 -32.70 8.13 10.03
CA ARG A 316 -32.64 6.66 10.12
C ARG A 316 -33.51 6.03 9.04
N PRO A 317 -33.03 4.97 8.34
CA PRO A 317 -33.88 4.17 7.48
C PRO A 317 -34.94 3.39 8.29
N GLN A 318 -36.05 3.07 7.68
CA GLN A 318 -37.01 2.12 8.24
C GLN A 318 -36.45 0.72 8.11
N LEU A 319 -36.57 -0.09 9.18
CA LEU A 319 -36.06 -1.46 9.19
C LEU A 319 -37.22 -2.46 9.13
N ARG A 320 -37.10 -3.41 8.21
CA ARG A 320 -38.03 -4.59 8.13
C ARG A 320 -37.19 -5.86 8.28
N PHE A 321 -37.58 -6.70 9.22
CA PHE A 321 -36.85 -7.92 9.56
C PHE A 321 -37.52 -9.15 8.99
N TYR A 322 -36.71 -10.00 8.33
CA TYR A 322 -37.12 -11.26 7.74
C TYR A 322 -36.26 -12.40 8.32
N ASP A 323 -36.90 -13.50 8.68
CA ASP A 323 -36.22 -14.67 9.23
C ASP A 323 -35.69 -15.56 8.10
N SER A 324 -34.38 -15.56 7.91
CA SER A 324 -33.68 -16.39 6.93
C SER A 324 -33.04 -17.65 7.51
N SER A 325 -33.67 -18.22 8.55
CA SER A 325 -33.22 -19.48 9.18
C SER A 325 -33.19 -20.66 8.21
N ASN A 326 -34.13 -20.70 7.27
CA ASN A 326 -34.12 -21.66 6.19
C ASN A 326 -33.56 -21.04 4.91
N ALA A 327 -32.42 -21.55 4.46
CA ALA A 327 -31.77 -21.04 3.24
C ALA A 327 -32.68 -21.18 1.99
N ALA A 328 -33.54 -22.18 1.92
CA ALA A 328 -34.43 -22.38 0.77
C ALA A 328 -35.42 -21.23 0.56
N ASP A 329 -35.75 -20.49 1.62
CA ASP A 329 -36.70 -19.38 1.57
C ASP A 329 -36.07 -18.05 1.15
N THR A 330 -34.76 -18.01 0.88
CA THR A 330 -34.02 -16.77 0.63
C THR A 330 -34.57 -15.99 -0.57
N TRP A 331 -34.85 -16.64 -1.68
CA TRP A 331 -35.40 -15.99 -2.87
C TRP A 331 -36.83 -15.45 -2.66
N PRO A 332 -37.78 -16.21 -2.11
CA PRO A 332 -39.08 -15.68 -1.70
C PRO A 332 -39.00 -14.49 -0.75
N LEU A 333 -38.13 -14.53 0.26
CA LEU A 333 -37.92 -13.42 1.21
C LEU A 333 -37.36 -12.18 0.55
N TYR A 334 -36.37 -12.33 -0.36
CA TYR A 334 -35.87 -11.23 -1.16
C TYR A 334 -36.97 -10.57 -1.98
N ARG A 335 -37.78 -11.35 -2.70
CA ARG A 335 -38.91 -10.83 -3.47
C ARG A 335 -39.93 -10.13 -2.59
N GLN A 336 -40.27 -10.71 -1.44
CA GLN A 336 -41.15 -10.06 -0.46
C GLN A 336 -40.61 -8.72 0.02
N ALA A 337 -39.29 -8.60 0.23
CA ALA A 337 -38.64 -7.33 0.59
C ALA A 337 -38.76 -6.29 -0.55
N VAL A 338 -38.53 -6.70 -1.79
CA VAL A 338 -38.70 -5.84 -2.99
C VAL A 338 -40.14 -5.37 -3.12
N ASP A 339 -41.12 -6.27 -3.06
CA ASP A 339 -42.55 -5.98 -3.18
C ASP A 339 -43.04 -5.04 -2.04
N ALA A 340 -42.39 -5.12 -0.87
CA ALA A 340 -42.64 -4.24 0.26
C ALA A 340 -41.96 -2.87 0.14
N GLY A 341 -41.24 -2.60 -0.96
CA GLY A 341 -40.61 -1.31 -1.25
C GLY A 341 -39.27 -1.09 -0.55
N ALA A 342 -38.53 -2.18 -0.25
CA ALA A 342 -37.16 -2.00 0.27
C ALA A 342 -36.23 -1.41 -0.79
N ASP A 343 -35.36 -0.47 -0.37
CA ASP A 343 -34.31 0.10 -1.23
C ASP A 343 -33.07 -0.80 -1.30
N MET A 344 -32.86 -1.61 -0.26
CA MET A 344 -31.70 -2.50 -0.13
C MET A 344 -31.97 -3.63 0.85
N VAL A 345 -31.25 -4.74 0.69
CA VAL A 345 -31.28 -5.92 1.57
C VAL A 345 -29.93 -6.08 2.27
N ILE A 346 -29.94 -6.30 3.59
CA ILE A 346 -28.79 -6.69 4.39
C ILE A 346 -28.95 -8.16 4.81
N GLY A 347 -27.93 -8.96 4.56
CA GLY A 347 -28.00 -10.42 4.65
C GLY A 347 -28.24 -11.05 3.27
N PRO A 348 -28.35 -12.38 3.20
CA PRO A 348 -28.32 -13.33 4.29
C PRO A 348 -26.92 -13.62 4.86
N LEU A 349 -26.88 -14.35 6.00
CA LEU A 349 -25.63 -14.77 6.66
C LEU A 349 -25.20 -16.19 6.24
N ASN A 350 -26.12 -17.02 5.85
CA ASN A 350 -25.86 -18.41 5.45
C ASN A 350 -25.26 -18.46 4.04
N LYS A 351 -24.17 -19.23 3.82
CA LYS A 351 -23.49 -19.35 2.51
C LYS A 351 -24.41 -19.93 1.42
N ASP A 352 -25.22 -20.92 1.75
CA ASP A 352 -26.14 -21.52 0.78
C ASP A 352 -27.20 -20.50 0.33
N ALA A 353 -27.67 -19.66 1.25
CA ALA A 353 -28.59 -18.58 0.96
C ALA A 353 -27.93 -17.51 0.05
N VAL A 354 -26.66 -17.14 0.30
CA VAL A 354 -25.90 -16.23 -0.59
C VAL A 354 -25.76 -16.86 -1.98
N LEU A 355 -25.44 -18.15 -2.05
CA LEU A 355 -25.31 -18.87 -3.32
C LEU A 355 -26.61 -18.89 -4.14
N GLN A 356 -27.76 -18.96 -3.51
CA GLN A 356 -29.04 -18.84 -4.20
C GLN A 356 -29.24 -17.47 -4.84
N LEU A 357 -28.91 -16.39 -4.13
CA LEU A 357 -28.96 -15.03 -4.68
C LEU A 357 -27.94 -14.83 -5.80
N ALA A 358 -26.74 -15.39 -5.67
CA ALA A 358 -25.72 -15.32 -6.72
C ALA A 358 -26.12 -16.03 -8.02
N ARG A 359 -27.00 -17.03 -7.94
CA ARG A 359 -27.53 -17.80 -9.09
C ARG A 359 -28.83 -17.24 -9.66
N ALA A 360 -29.37 -16.19 -9.06
CA ALA A 360 -30.68 -15.64 -9.48
C ALA A 360 -30.64 -14.89 -10.81
N GLY A 361 -29.44 -14.60 -11.34
CA GLY A 361 -29.21 -13.89 -12.60
C GLY A 361 -29.30 -12.37 -12.46
N GLU A 362 -30.37 -11.82 -11.89
CA GLU A 362 -30.56 -10.38 -11.70
C GLU A 362 -31.18 -10.09 -10.34
N LEU A 363 -30.67 -9.05 -9.68
CA LEU A 363 -31.27 -8.51 -8.45
C LEU A 363 -31.74 -7.08 -8.70
N GLN A 364 -33.03 -6.82 -8.47
CA GLN A 364 -33.68 -5.52 -8.71
C GLN A 364 -33.15 -4.42 -7.77
N ILE A 365 -32.85 -4.81 -6.52
CA ILE A 365 -32.26 -3.91 -5.52
C ILE A 365 -30.96 -4.50 -4.98
N PRO A 366 -30.01 -3.66 -4.52
CA PRO A 366 -28.75 -4.12 -3.96
C PRO A 366 -28.96 -5.03 -2.74
N VAL A 367 -28.09 -6.03 -2.65
CA VAL A 367 -27.98 -6.94 -1.51
C VAL A 367 -26.56 -6.86 -0.95
N LEU A 368 -26.40 -6.56 0.32
CA LEU A 368 -25.16 -6.76 1.06
C LEU A 368 -25.26 -8.08 1.83
N ALA A 369 -24.86 -9.16 1.19
CA ALA A 369 -24.74 -10.47 1.83
C ALA A 369 -23.66 -10.45 2.91
N LEU A 370 -23.94 -11.06 4.06
CA LEU A 370 -23.05 -11.05 5.24
C LEU A 370 -22.18 -12.31 5.31
N ASN A 371 -21.82 -12.82 4.16
CA ASN A 371 -20.86 -13.90 3.95
C ASN A 371 -20.28 -13.81 2.55
N GLN A 372 -19.19 -14.54 2.32
CA GLN A 372 -18.53 -14.64 1.02
C GLN A 372 -18.61 -16.05 0.49
N ILE A 373 -18.86 -16.18 -0.80
CA ILE A 373 -18.82 -17.42 -1.57
C ILE A 373 -17.75 -17.30 -2.66
N PRO A 374 -17.23 -18.42 -3.19
CA PRO A 374 -16.35 -18.37 -4.36
C PRO A 374 -17.03 -17.65 -5.54
N PRO A 375 -16.27 -16.99 -6.41
CA PRO A 375 -16.81 -16.31 -7.58
C PRO A 375 -17.71 -17.22 -8.40
N GLN A 376 -18.88 -16.70 -8.80
CA GLN A 376 -19.84 -17.41 -9.64
C GLN A 376 -19.92 -16.73 -11.00
N MET A 377 -19.95 -17.53 -12.09
CA MET A 377 -20.16 -16.99 -13.43
C MET A 377 -21.58 -16.40 -13.53
N GLY A 378 -21.69 -15.16 -14.02
CA GLY A 378 -22.98 -14.46 -14.14
C GLY A 378 -23.56 -13.99 -12.80
N GLN A 379 -22.73 -13.79 -11.78
CA GLN A 379 -23.16 -13.20 -10.51
C GLN A 379 -23.80 -11.82 -10.75
N PRO A 380 -24.97 -11.52 -10.08
CA PRO A 380 -25.63 -10.24 -10.23
C PRO A 380 -24.76 -9.06 -9.80
N GLU A 381 -24.75 -7.97 -10.58
CA GLU A 381 -24.00 -6.75 -10.24
C GLU A 381 -24.42 -6.08 -8.93
N ASN A 382 -25.69 -6.28 -8.52
CA ASN A 382 -26.25 -5.76 -7.28
C ASN A 382 -25.98 -6.67 -6.07
N LEU A 383 -25.19 -7.73 -6.19
CA LEU A 383 -24.80 -8.59 -5.09
C LEU A 383 -23.41 -8.17 -4.55
N PHE A 384 -23.42 -7.53 -3.39
CA PHE A 384 -22.23 -7.24 -2.61
C PHE A 384 -22.06 -8.31 -1.54
N GLN A 385 -20.82 -8.69 -1.26
CA GLN A 385 -20.52 -9.75 -0.30
C GLN A 385 -19.55 -9.23 0.75
N PHE A 386 -19.92 -9.33 2.02
CA PHE A 386 -19.09 -8.93 3.15
C PHE A 386 -18.94 -10.09 4.13
N GLY A 387 -17.72 -10.48 4.42
CA GLY A 387 -17.43 -11.60 5.32
C GLY A 387 -16.13 -11.43 6.11
N LEU A 388 -15.95 -12.27 7.11
CA LEU A 388 -14.71 -12.37 7.88
C LEU A 388 -13.86 -13.51 7.28
N SER A 389 -13.26 -13.26 6.10
CA SER A 389 -12.50 -14.27 5.35
C SER A 389 -11.16 -14.59 6.01
N PRO A 390 -10.92 -15.81 6.48
CA PRO A 390 -9.60 -16.25 6.93
C PRO A 390 -8.58 -16.32 5.78
N GLU A 391 -9.06 -16.54 4.57
CA GLU A 391 -8.28 -16.55 3.34
C GLU A 391 -7.66 -15.18 3.07
N ASP A 392 -8.40 -14.07 3.30
CA ASP A 392 -7.86 -12.71 3.21
C ASP A 392 -6.77 -12.45 4.25
N GLU A 393 -6.94 -12.99 5.46
CA GLU A 393 -5.93 -12.87 6.51
C GLU A 393 -4.63 -13.61 6.15
N ALA A 394 -4.76 -14.78 5.52
CA ALA A 394 -3.61 -15.56 5.05
C ALA A 394 -2.86 -14.83 3.92
N ARG A 395 -3.58 -14.21 2.98
CA ARG A 395 -2.99 -13.34 1.94
C ARG A 395 -2.23 -12.15 2.56
N GLN A 396 -2.83 -11.50 3.56
CA GLN A 396 -2.19 -10.39 4.27
C GLN A 396 -0.95 -10.83 5.05
N ALA A 397 -0.93 -12.07 5.58
CA ALA A 397 0.27 -12.62 6.22
C ALA A 397 1.43 -12.80 5.21
N ALA A 398 1.14 -13.29 4.01
CA ALA A 398 2.13 -13.39 2.93
C ALA A 398 2.65 -11.98 2.54
N GLU A 399 1.76 -11.02 2.33
CA GLU A 399 2.11 -9.64 1.98
C GLU A 399 2.98 -8.99 3.06
N ARG A 400 2.64 -9.18 4.33
CA ARG A 400 3.40 -8.60 5.44
C ARG A 400 4.80 -9.22 5.55
N ALA A 401 4.92 -10.53 5.42
CA ALA A 401 6.22 -11.21 5.44
C ALA A 401 7.10 -10.73 4.28
N TRP A 402 6.51 -10.56 3.08
CA TRP A 402 7.20 -10.02 1.93
C TRP A 402 7.70 -8.58 2.14
N GLN A 403 6.86 -7.71 2.71
CA GLN A 403 7.24 -6.33 3.06
C GLN A 403 8.35 -6.28 4.13
N ASP A 404 8.37 -7.23 5.05
CA ASP A 404 9.46 -7.38 6.02
C ASP A 404 10.76 -7.92 5.38
N GLY A 405 10.77 -8.21 4.05
CA GLY A 405 11.93 -8.60 3.25
C GLY A 405 12.28 -10.09 3.31
N LEU A 406 11.31 -10.96 3.63
CA LEU A 406 11.48 -12.40 3.74
C LEU A 406 11.18 -13.09 2.41
N SER A 407 11.78 -14.25 2.16
CA SER A 407 11.69 -14.97 0.89
C SER A 407 11.39 -16.47 1.02
N GLN A 408 11.74 -17.10 2.14
CA GLN A 408 11.65 -18.54 2.35
C GLN A 408 10.71 -18.85 3.53
N ALA A 409 9.58 -19.49 3.25
CA ALA A 409 8.52 -19.77 4.23
C ALA A 409 8.46 -21.26 4.60
N LEU A 410 8.11 -21.51 5.86
CA LEU A 410 7.47 -22.75 6.29
C LEU A 410 6.02 -22.45 6.67
N ALA A 411 5.14 -23.46 6.66
CA ALA A 411 3.78 -23.31 7.11
C ALA A 411 3.34 -24.46 8.04
N ILE A 412 2.54 -24.11 9.09
CA ILE A 412 1.89 -25.10 9.93
C ILE A 412 0.42 -24.71 10.13
N VAL A 413 -0.47 -25.59 9.72
CA VAL A 413 -1.92 -25.35 9.68
C VAL A 413 -2.68 -26.57 10.20
N PRO A 414 -3.95 -26.42 10.66
CA PRO A 414 -4.74 -27.57 11.07
C PRO A 414 -5.16 -28.43 9.87
N GLU A 415 -5.37 -29.71 10.12
CA GLU A 415 -5.99 -30.62 9.15
C GLU A 415 -7.44 -30.21 8.80
N GLY A 416 -7.85 -30.58 7.58
CA GLY A 416 -9.20 -30.39 7.05
C GLY A 416 -9.41 -29.10 6.27
N ALA A 417 -10.61 -28.96 5.73
CA ALA A 417 -10.95 -27.94 4.74
C ALA A 417 -10.64 -26.49 5.15
N TRP A 418 -10.67 -26.15 6.44
CA TRP A 418 -10.33 -24.82 6.91
C TRP A 418 -8.82 -24.55 6.78
N GLY A 419 -7.96 -25.48 7.21
CA GLY A 419 -6.52 -25.37 7.09
C GLY A 419 -6.07 -25.38 5.63
N GLU A 420 -6.67 -26.23 4.79
CA GLU A 420 -6.36 -26.32 3.35
C GLU A 420 -6.63 -25.00 2.63
N ARG A 421 -7.78 -24.35 2.87
CA ARG A 421 -8.12 -23.05 2.26
C ARG A 421 -7.15 -21.93 2.68
N ILE A 422 -6.79 -21.90 3.97
CA ILE A 422 -5.85 -20.92 4.51
C ILE A 422 -4.45 -21.13 3.90
N LEU A 423 -3.98 -22.38 3.84
CA LEU A 423 -2.68 -22.74 3.28
C LEU A 423 -2.61 -22.40 1.79
N SER A 424 -3.64 -22.78 1.01
CA SER A 424 -3.71 -22.43 -0.42
C SER A 424 -3.66 -20.92 -0.62
N SER A 425 -4.50 -20.16 0.10
CA SER A 425 -4.53 -18.70 -0.02
C SER A 425 -3.22 -18.02 0.38
N PHE A 426 -2.53 -18.55 1.39
CA PHE A 426 -1.19 -18.09 1.76
C PHE A 426 -0.17 -18.42 0.67
N ARG A 427 -0.12 -19.67 0.20
CA ARG A 427 0.82 -20.14 -0.81
C ARG A 427 0.67 -19.36 -2.11
N ASP A 428 -0.56 -19.31 -2.65
CA ASP A 428 -0.83 -18.67 -3.94
C ASP A 428 -0.39 -17.20 -3.91
N ARG A 429 -0.67 -16.50 -2.79
CA ARG A 429 -0.24 -15.12 -2.62
C ARG A 429 1.26 -15.00 -2.43
N TRP A 430 1.87 -15.86 -1.60
CA TRP A 430 3.30 -15.86 -1.33
C TRP A 430 4.13 -16.09 -2.59
N GLU A 431 3.76 -17.10 -3.38
CA GLU A 431 4.42 -17.43 -4.65
C GLU A 431 4.21 -16.33 -5.70
N SER A 432 3.02 -15.70 -5.75
CA SER A 432 2.76 -14.55 -6.64
C SER A 432 3.64 -13.33 -6.33
N LEU A 433 4.14 -13.20 -5.10
CA LEU A 433 5.08 -12.16 -4.66
C LEU A 433 6.55 -12.55 -4.86
N GLY A 434 6.83 -13.73 -5.44
CA GLY A 434 8.18 -14.25 -5.65
C GLY A 434 8.79 -14.97 -4.44
N GLY A 435 8.01 -15.24 -3.40
CA GLY A 435 8.44 -16.06 -2.26
C GLY A 435 8.37 -17.54 -2.55
N THR A 436 9.07 -18.35 -1.75
CA THR A 436 9.06 -19.82 -1.84
C THR A 436 8.48 -20.42 -0.56
N LEU A 437 7.51 -21.32 -0.69
CA LEU A 437 7.06 -22.17 0.39
C LEU A 437 7.89 -23.46 0.37
N LEU A 438 8.87 -23.57 1.26
CA LEU A 438 9.81 -24.69 1.30
C LEU A 438 9.13 -25.99 1.74
N GLU A 439 8.30 -25.89 2.79
CA GLU A 439 7.60 -27.04 3.35
C GLU A 439 6.38 -26.59 4.16
N TYR A 440 5.41 -27.48 4.30
CA TYR A 440 4.29 -27.29 5.22
C TYR A 440 3.97 -28.59 5.95
N GLN A 441 3.45 -28.44 7.17
CA GLN A 441 2.93 -29.55 7.96
C GLN A 441 1.50 -29.24 8.43
N THR A 442 0.70 -30.28 8.51
CA THR A 442 -0.63 -30.20 9.12
C THR A 442 -0.62 -30.84 10.50
N TYR A 443 -1.56 -30.41 11.36
CA TYR A 443 -1.74 -30.98 12.69
C TYR A 443 -3.22 -31.28 12.97
N ASP A 444 -3.48 -32.37 13.67
CA ASP A 444 -4.82 -32.67 14.18
C ASP A 444 -5.15 -31.72 15.35
N ALA A 445 -6.18 -30.88 15.17
CA ALA A 445 -6.64 -29.95 16.20
C ALA A 445 -7.15 -30.60 17.50
N LYS A 446 -7.36 -31.92 17.51
CA LYS A 446 -7.78 -32.70 18.67
C LYS A 446 -6.61 -33.40 19.39
N ALA A 447 -5.43 -33.38 18.78
CA ALA A 447 -4.24 -34.02 19.36
C ALA A 447 -3.85 -33.34 20.70
N GLN A 448 -3.21 -34.15 21.58
CA GLN A 448 -2.64 -33.67 22.83
C GLN A 448 -1.15 -33.30 22.69
N ASP A 449 -0.50 -33.75 21.63
CA ASP A 449 0.91 -33.52 21.34
C ASP A 449 1.11 -33.09 19.90
N PHE A 450 1.81 -31.98 19.72
CA PHE A 450 2.13 -31.36 18.43
C PHE A 450 3.62 -31.48 18.08
N SER A 451 4.40 -32.31 18.82
CA SER A 451 5.85 -32.42 18.61
C SER A 451 6.19 -32.95 17.23
N ARG A 452 5.46 -33.97 16.73
CA ARG A 452 5.77 -34.60 15.44
C ARG A 452 5.68 -33.63 14.25
N PRO A 453 4.57 -32.88 14.04
CA PRO A 453 4.50 -31.89 12.97
C PRO A 453 5.61 -30.82 13.06
N VAL A 454 6.00 -30.41 14.27
CA VAL A 454 7.05 -29.41 14.47
C VAL A 454 8.44 -29.98 14.14
N LEU A 455 8.74 -31.23 14.55
CA LEU A 455 10.01 -31.88 14.25
C LEU A 455 10.22 -32.09 12.75
N THR A 456 9.18 -32.57 12.06
CA THR A 456 9.21 -32.75 10.61
C THR A 456 9.35 -31.43 9.88
N LEU A 457 8.57 -30.39 10.25
CA LEU A 457 8.65 -29.07 9.64
C LEU A 457 10.06 -28.45 9.71
N LEU A 458 10.81 -28.76 10.79
CA LEU A 458 12.16 -28.24 11.03
C LEU A 458 13.29 -29.18 10.58
N ASP A 459 12.99 -30.32 9.91
CA ASP A 459 13.93 -31.37 9.48
C ASP A 459 14.75 -31.99 10.64
N ILE A 460 14.23 -31.93 11.86
CA ILE A 460 14.95 -32.47 13.04
C ILE A 460 14.90 -33.99 13.07
N ASP A 461 13.78 -34.58 12.68
CA ASP A 461 13.60 -36.00 12.50
C ASP A 461 14.55 -36.59 11.45
N GLU A 462 14.75 -35.91 10.32
CA GLU A 462 15.76 -36.27 9.33
C GLU A 462 17.20 -36.12 9.87
N SER A 463 17.46 -35.07 10.65
CA SER A 463 18.75 -34.90 11.33
C SER A 463 19.04 -36.05 12.28
N GLU A 464 18.04 -36.53 13.02
CA GLU A 464 18.17 -37.73 13.87
C GLU A 464 18.35 -39.01 13.07
N GLN A 465 17.66 -39.14 11.93
CA GLN A 465 17.83 -40.29 11.04
C GLN A 465 19.25 -40.33 10.47
N ARG A 466 19.76 -39.21 9.96
CA ARG A 466 21.17 -39.11 9.50
C ARG A 466 22.17 -39.50 10.61
N ARG A 467 21.92 -39.10 11.86
CA ARG A 467 22.74 -39.54 12.99
C ARG A 467 22.73 -41.06 13.16
N ARG A 468 21.53 -41.68 13.16
CA ARG A 468 21.39 -43.14 13.33
C ARG A 468 22.11 -43.92 12.24
N GLU A 469 22.05 -43.47 11.00
CA GLU A 469 22.75 -44.04 9.87
C GLU A 469 24.27 -43.90 10.02
N MET A 470 24.74 -42.71 10.42
CA MET A 470 26.17 -42.45 10.66
C MET A 470 26.71 -43.30 11.81
N GLN A 471 25.95 -43.46 12.88
CA GLN A 471 26.32 -44.35 13.99
C GLN A 471 26.41 -45.83 13.58
N ARG A 472 25.55 -46.28 12.66
CA ARG A 472 25.66 -47.67 12.11
C ARG A 472 26.91 -47.85 11.27
N VAL A 473 27.31 -46.84 10.49
CA VAL A 473 28.48 -46.91 9.62
C VAL A 473 29.79 -46.80 10.42
N LEU A 474 29.84 -45.93 11.41
CA LEU A 474 31.04 -45.62 12.17
C LEU A 474 31.27 -46.56 13.37
N ILE A 475 30.25 -47.33 13.78
CA ILE A 475 30.26 -48.23 14.95
C ILE A 475 30.71 -47.51 16.25
N GLN A 476 30.52 -46.19 16.31
CA GLN A 476 30.88 -45.31 17.43
C GLN A 476 29.75 -44.40 17.84
N ASN A 477 29.70 -44.04 19.11
CA ASN A 477 28.78 -42.98 19.57
C ASN A 477 29.24 -41.64 19.05
N VAL A 478 28.47 -41.08 18.09
CA VAL A 478 28.70 -39.75 17.54
C VAL A 478 28.11 -38.72 18.49
N LYS A 479 28.88 -37.73 18.90
CA LYS A 479 28.33 -36.54 19.57
C LYS A 479 27.37 -35.85 18.60
N TYR A 480 26.13 -35.66 19.01
CA TYR A 480 25.07 -35.14 18.17
C TYR A 480 24.33 -34.01 18.89
N GLU A 481 24.12 -32.95 18.16
CA GLU A 481 23.25 -31.86 18.52
C GLU A 481 22.22 -31.72 17.40
N PRO A 482 20.92 -31.83 17.71
CA PRO A 482 19.88 -31.65 16.70
C PRO A 482 19.97 -30.25 16.06
N ARG A 483 20.02 -30.22 14.74
CA ARG A 483 20.03 -28.94 14.02
C ARG A 483 18.82 -28.88 13.12
N ARG A 484 18.05 -27.76 13.27
CA ARG A 484 16.99 -27.44 12.34
C ARG A 484 17.56 -27.01 10.98
N ARG A 485 16.76 -27.07 9.95
CA ARG A 485 17.06 -26.45 8.64
C ARG A 485 17.38 -24.95 8.81
N GLN A 486 18.30 -24.44 7.99
CA GLN A 486 18.80 -23.07 8.08
C GLN A 486 18.36 -22.17 6.91
N ASP A 487 17.72 -22.74 5.92
CA ASP A 487 17.29 -22.10 4.66
C ASP A 487 15.94 -21.39 4.76
N VAL A 488 15.41 -21.23 5.98
CA VAL A 488 14.08 -20.66 6.25
C VAL A 488 14.19 -19.30 6.93
N ASP A 489 13.34 -18.36 6.47
CA ASP A 489 13.25 -17.01 7.03
C ASP A 489 12.15 -16.88 8.08
N PHE A 490 11.01 -17.55 7.93
CA PHE A 490 9.87 -17.45 8.84
C PHE A 490 8.92 -18.65 8.78
N VAL A 491 7.98 -18.67 9.73
CA VAL A 491 6.88 -19.66 9.77
C VAL A 491 5.54 -18.96 9.66
N PHE A 492 4.71 -19.39 8.70
CA PHE A 492 3.29 -19.05 8.65
C PHE A 492 2.51 -20.02 9.54
N PHE A 493 1.61 -19.48 10.35
CA PHE A 493 0.95 -20.24 11.40
C PHE A 493 -0.55 -19.96 11.48
N ALA A 494 -1.39 -20.98 11.30
CA ALA A 494 -2.81 -20.89 11.52
C ALA A 494 -3.25 -21.83 12.66
N ALA A 495 -3.77 -21.26 13.74
CA ALA A 495 -4.25 -22.03 14.89
C ALA A 495 -5.26 -21.25 15.72
N LYS A 496 -6.04 -21.98 16.55
CA LYS A 496 -6.82 -21.39 17.64
C LYS A 496 -5.90 -21.06 18.82
N PRO A 497 -6.28 -20.12 19.73
CA PRO A 497 -5.40 -19.64 20.80
C PRO A 497 -4.82 -20.74 21.69
N GLN A 498 -5.62 -21.74 22.02
CA GLN A 498 -5.21 -22.87 22.89
C GLN A 498 -4.10 -23.71 22.26
N ILE A 499 -4.18 -23.95 20.95
CA ILE A 499 -3.18 -24.73 20.19
C ILE A 499 -1.97 -23.87 19.91
N ALA A 500 -2.15 -22.60 19.58
CA ALA A 500 -1.05 -21.67 19.33
C ALA A 500 -0.10 -21.58 20.54
N ARG A 501 -0.65 -21.54 21.76
CA ARG A 501 0.10 -21.54 23.03
C ARG A 501 0.86 -22.85 23.32
N GLN A 502 0.59 -23.93 22.58
CA GLN A 502 1.32 -25.18 22.66
C GLN A 502 2.39 -25.31 21.57
N ILE A 503 2.04 -24.98 20.32
CA ILE A 503 2.96 -25.12 19.17
C ILE A 503 4.08 -24.08 19.24
N ARG A 504 3.81 -22.83 19.63
CA ARG A 504 4.85 -21.78 19.70
C ARG A 504 6.01 -22.14 20.63
N PRO A 505 5.80 -22.60 21.87
CA PRO A 505 6.89 -23.07 22.72
C PRO A 505 7.64 -24.28 22.15
N LEU A 506 6.99 -25.20 21.44
CA LEU A 506 7.67 -26.32 20.77
C LEU A 506 8.61 -25.82 19.68
N LEU A 507 8.20 -24.85 18.85
CA LEU A 507 9.09 -24.22 17.87
C LEU A 507 10.30 -23.58 18.57
N GLN A 508 10.10 -22.90 19.71
CA GLN A 508 11.19 -22.29 20.48
C GLN A 508 12.15 -23.37 21.03
N PHE A 509 11.61 -24.45 21.61
CA PHE A 509 12.38 -25.55 22.16
C PHE A 509 13.24 -26.23 21.09
N HIS A 510 12.74 -26.34 19.87
CA HIS A 510 13.45 -26.94 18.74
C HIS A 510 14.28 -25.94 17.92
N HIS A 511 14.90 -24.96 18.60
CA HIS A 511 15.86 -23.99 18.03
C HIS A 511 15.30 -23.05 16.96
N ALA A 512 13.97 -22.87 16.90
CA ALA A 512 13.29 -21.92 16.01
C ALA A 512 12.81 -20.65 16.76
N ALA A 513 13.40 -20.34 17.93
CA ALA A 513 13.00 -19.19 18.73
C ALA A 513 13.18 -17.85 18.00
N ASN A 514 14.22 -17.74 17.17
CA ASN A 514 14.58 -16.55 16.40
C ASN A 514 13.86 -16.43 15.04
N LEU A 515 13.11 -17.46 14.61
CA LEU A 515 12.31 -17.35 13.40
C LEU A 515 11.08 -16.49 13.68
N PRO A 516 10.85 -15.44 12.86
CA PRO A 516 9.59 -14.71 12.88
C PRO A 516 8.41 -15.63 12.63
N ILE A 517 7.29 -15.39 13.32
CA ILE A 517 6.04 -16.10 13.08
C ILE A 517 4.97 -15.11 12.66
N TYR A 518 4.32 -15.39 11.52
CA TYR A 518 3.17 -14.67 11.02
C TYR A 518 1.95 -15.56 11.07
N ALA A 519 0.88 -15.08 11.69
CA ALA A 519 -0.32 -15.88 11.88
C ALA A 519 -1.57 -15.16 11.37
N THR A 520 -2.71 -15.88 11.36
CA THR A 520 -4.03 -15.27 11.18
C THR A 520 -4.58 -14.76 12.54
N SER A 521 -5.63 -13.93 12.53
CA SER A 521 -6.27 -13.41 13.74
C SER A 521 -6.74 -14.48 14.73
N HIS A 522 -6.90 -15.71 14.24
CA HIS A 522 -7.43 -16.83 15.02
C HIS A 522 -6.53 -17.24 16.18
N VAL A 523 -5.24 -16.86 16.19
CA VAL A 523 -4.31 -17.12 17.31
C VAL A 523 -4.64 -16.29 18.56
N TYR A 524 -5.42 -15.23 18.40
CA TYR A 524 -5.74 -14.29 19.47
C TYR A 524 -7.20 -14.43 19.93
N ALA A 525 -7.41 -14.49 21.24
CA ALA A 525 -8.74 -14.65 21.85
C ALA A 525 -9.60 -13.38 21.81
N GLY A 526 -9.06 -12.23 21.35
CA GLY A 526 -9.76 -10.96 21.29
C GLY A 526 -9.75 -10.17 22.63
N SER A 527 -9.09 -10.69 23.64
CA SER A 527 -8.85 -10.00 24.92
C SER A 527 -7.48 -10.40 25.47
N PRO A 528 -6.69 -9.47 26.00
CA PRO A 528 -5.37 -9.75 26.53
C PRO A 528 -5.42 -10.73 27.72
N ASN A 529 -4.57 -11.75 27.66
CA ASN A 529 -4.32 -12.64 28.81
C ASN A 529 -2.80 -12.76 29.04
N PRO A 530 -2.17 -11.82 29.77
CA PRO A 530 -0.71 -11.75 29.89
C PRO A 530 -0.06 -13.01 30.46
N LYS A 531 -0.80 -13.81 31.21
CA LYS A 531 -0.25 -15.07 31.75
C LYS A 531 -0.16 -16.16 30.69
N GLN A 532 -1.22 -16.35 29.90
CA GLN A 532 -1.29 -17.40 28.90
C GLN A 532 -0.64 -16.98 27.57
N ASP A 533 -0.81 -15.71 27.16
CA ASP A 533 -0.31 -15.21 25.88
C ASP A 533 1.21 -14.94 25.89
N ARG A 534 1.88 -15.08 27.05
CA ARG A 534 3.35 -15.07 27.13
C ARG A 534 3.96 -16.21 26.29
N ASP A 535 3.25 -17.33 26.14
CA ASP A 535 3.68 -18.45 25.30
C ASP A 535 3.69 -18.08 23.80
N LEU A 536 3.00 -16.99 23.42
CA LEU A 536 2.95 -16.47 22.05
C LEU A 536 3.98 -15.34 21.79
N GLU A 537 4.95 -15.12 22.69
CA GLU A 537 5.91 -14.03 22.59
C GLU A 537 6.55 -13.93 21.19
N GLY A 538 6.56 -12.72 20.65
CA GLY A 538 7.15 -12.42 19.34
C GLY A 538 6.28 -12.75 18.12
N LEU A 539 5.14 -13.42 18.29
CA LEU A 539 4.22 -13.77 17.20
C LEU A 539 3.54 -12.52 16.66
N LYS A 540 3.55 -12.34 15.34
CA LYS A 540 2.86 -11.28 14.61
C LYS A 540 1.55 -11.80 14.03
N PHE A 541 0.48 -11.05 14.16
CA PHE A 541 -0.83 -11.41 13.63
C PHE A 541 -1.65 -10.18 13.28
N PRO A 542 -2.55 -10.27 12.27
CA PRO A 542 -3.52 -9.23 11.96
C PRO A 542 -4.79 -9.43 12.78
N ASP A 543 -5.43 -8.36 13.23
CA ASP A 543 -6.77 -8.42 13.78
C ASP A 543 -7.53 -7.11 13.51
N ILE A 544 -8.81 -7.07 13.87
CA ILE A 544 -9.67 -5.93 13.65
C ILE A 544 -9.27 -4.74 14.55
N PRO A 545 -9.36 -3.49 14.04
CA PRO A 545 -9.07 -2.28 14.82
C PRO A 545 -9.88 -2.20 16.11
N TRP A 546 -11.12 -2.64 16.08
CA TRP A 546 -12.03 -2.63 17.23
C TRP A 546 -11.50 -3.38 18.46
N LEU A 547 -10.68 -4.42 18.24
CA LEU A 547 -10.04 -5.20 19.30
C LEU A 547 -8.66 -4.68 19.70
N LEU A 548 -7.89 -4.16 18.72
CA LEU A 548 -6.48 -3.79 18.94
C LEU A 548 -6.30 -2.32 19.33
N ALA A 549 -7.08 -1.44 18.72
CA ALA A 549 -6.93 0.01 18.87
C ALA A 549 -8.27 0.74 19.01
N GLY A 550 -9.31 0.07 19.48
CA GLY A 550 -10.65 0.64 19.63
C GLY A 550 -10.63 1.98 20.36
N GLU A 551 -11.30 2.97 19.79
CA GLU A 551 -11.35 4.34 20.29
C GLU A 551 -11.97 4.40 21.70
N LYS A 552 -11.13 4.67 22.70
CA LYS A 552 -11.58 4.76 24.08
C LYS A 552 -12.56 5.93 24.23
N GLY A 553 -13.75 5.63 24.76
CA GLY A 553 -14.81 6.63 24.95
C GLY A 553 -15.81 6.73 23.79
N SER A 554 -15.56 6.08 22.67
CA SER A 554 -16.55 5.95 21.59
C SER A 554 -17.75 5.15 22.06
N ARG A 555 -18.97 5.58 21.67
CA ARG A 555 -20.22 4.84 21.94
C ARG A 555 -20.28 3.47 21.25
N LEU A 556 -19.47 3.27 20.21
CA LEU A 556 -19.31 2.02 19.49
C LEU A 556 -18.08 1.21 19.97
N SER A 557 -17.38 1.66 21.01
CA SER A 557 -16.26 0.90 21.58
C SER A 557 -16.71 -0.43 22.14
N GLN A 558 -15.79 -1.39 22.24
CA GLN A 558 -16.06 -2.70 22.85
C GLN A 558 -16.58 -2.57 24.28
N ASP A 559 -16.03 -1.65 25.06
CA ASP A 559 -16.48 -1.40 26.44
C ASP A 559 -17.91 -0.87 26.50
N ALA A 560 -18.25 0.08 25.64
CA ALA A 560 -19.61 0.63 25.57
C ALA A 560 -20.63 -0.41 25.15
N LEU A 561 -20.31 -1.23 24.15
CA LEU A 561 -21.21 -2.30 23.69
C LEU A 561 -21.32 -3.42 24.73
N ALA A 562 -20.24 -3.75 25.44
CA ALA A 562 -20.24 -4.79 26.47
C ALA A 562 -21.13 -4.42 27.68
N ALA A 563 -21.31 -3.14 27.94
CA ALA A 563 -22.24 -2.66 28.97
C ALA A 563 -23.70 -2.96 28.61
N LEU A 564 -24.03 -2.98 27.32
CA LEU A 564 -25.38 -3.31 26.82
C LEU A 564 -25.53 -4.80 26.46
N PHE A 565 -24.46 -5.38 25.90
CA PHE A 565 -24.43 -6.74 25.40
C PHE A 565 -23.21 -7.47 25.98
N PRO A 566 -23.36 -8.23 27.11
CA PRO A 566 -22.23 -8.89 27.77
C PRO A 566 -21.41 -9.82 26.88
N ASN A 567 -22.01 -10.37 25.80
CA ASN A 567 -21.33 -11.22 24.83
C ASN A 567 -20.40 -10.45 23.88
N ALA A 568 -20.45 -9.11 23.84
CA ALA A 568 -19.57 -8.29 23.00
C ALA A 568 -18.07 -8.42 23.36
N LYS A 569 -17.72 -8.94 24.52
CA LYS A 569 -16.34 -9.27 24.95
C LYS A 569 -16.05 -10.79 24.93
N ARG A 570 -16.87 -11.59 24.25
CA ARG A 570 -16.72 -13.06 24.24
C ARG A 570 -16.50 -13.58 22.82
N ILE A 571 -17.16 -14.68 22.44
CA ILE A 571 -16.88 -15.49 21.25
C ILE A 571 -17.11 -14.73 19.94
N TYR A 572 -18.10 -13.85 19.86
CA TYR A 572 -18.54 -13.21 18.60
C TYR A 572 -18.08 -11.77 18.45
N GLN A 573 -17.00 -11.37 19.12
CA GLN A 573 -16.49 -9.98 19.12
C GLN A 573 -16.34 -9.41 17.71
N ARG A 574 -15.73 -10.19 16.80
CA ARG A 574 -15.50 -9.76 15.42
C ARG A 574 -16.81 -9.59 14.62
N LEU A 575 -17.87 -10.31 14.99
CA LEU A 575 -19.19 -10.15 14.37
C LEU A 575 -19.91 -8.88 14.82
N TYR A 576 -19.70 -8.40 16.06
CA TYR A 576 -20.20 -7.09 16.48
C TYR A 576 -19.58 -5.97 15.61
N ALA A 577 -18.27 -6.00 15.42
CA ALA A 577 -17.58 -5.03 14.55
C ALA A 577 -18.06 -5.11 13.10
N MET A 578 -18.23 -6.34 12.56
CA MET A 578 -18.80 -6.55 11.24
C MET A 578 -20.22 -6.02 11.13
N GLY A 579 -21.04 -6.16 12.17
CA GLY A 579 -22.39 -5.61 12.21
C GLY A 579 -22.40 -4.08 12.13
N ILE A 580 -21.52 -3.41 12.89
CA ILE A 580 -21.34 -1.96 12.81
C ILE A 580 -21.00 -1.55 11.39
N ASP A 581 -20.02 -2.21 10.78
CA ASP A 581 -19.56 -1.89 9.45
C ASP A 581 -20.59 -2.23 8.37
N SER A 582 -21.41 -3.28 8.57
CA SER A 582 -22.49 -3.60 7.63
C SER A 582 -23.51 -2.47 7.51
N PHE A 583 -23.76 -1.74 8.58
CA PHE A 583 -24.59 -0.54 8.53
C PHE A 583 -23.86 0.64 7.88
N ASN A 584 -22.63 0.88 8.28
CA ASN A 584 -21.83 2.00 7.77
C ASN A 584 -21.49 1.88 6.29
N LEU A 585 -21.39 0.67 5.74
CA LEU A 585 -21.14 0.42 4.31
C LEU A 585 -22.32 0.82 3.42
N ILE A 586 -23.56 0.77 3.92
CA ILE A 586 -24.77 0.98 3.11
C ILE A 586 -24.67 2.19 2.17
N PRO A 587 -24.41 3.40 2.66
CA PRO A 587 -24.38 4.58 1.80
C PRO A 587 -23.13 4.68 0.90
N HIS A 588 -22.13 3.85 1.13
CA HIS A 588 -20.80 3.97 0.50
C HIS A 588 -20.51 2.89 -0.56
N LEU A 589 -21.37 1.88 -0.72
CA LEU A 589 -21.12 0.75 -1.63
C LEU A 589 -20.90 1.19 -3.08
N GLU A 590 -21.73 2.10 -3.61
CA GLU A 590 -21.59 2.61 -4.97
C GLU A 590 -20.28 3.39 -5.15
N ARG A 591 -19.90 4.18 -4.15
CA ARG A 591 -18.61 4.92 -4.16
C ARG A 591 -17.43 3.96 -4.20
N LEU A 592 -17.44 2.93 -3.36
CA LEU A 592 -16.38 1.92 -3.32
C LEU A 592 -16.33 1.09 -4.61
N LYS A 593 -17.48 0.80 -5.23
CA LYS A 593 -17.57 0.11 -6.53
C LYS A 593 -16.94 0.93 -7.65
N MET A 594 -17.21 2.23 -7.69
CA MET A 594 -16.70 3.12 -8.72
C MET A 594 -15.26 3.60 -8.49
N SER A 595 -14.74 3.41 -7.28
CA SER A 595 -13.41 3.88 -6.87
C SER A 595 -12.66 2.77 -6.11
N PRO A 596 -12.06 1.79 -6.82
CA PRO A 596 -11.43 0.62 -6.19
C PRO A 596 -10.24 0.95 -5.26
N TRP A 597 -9.70 2.16 -5.36
CA TRP A 597 -8.64 2.69 -4.48
C TRP A 597 -9.17 3.31 -3.19
N GLU A 598 -10.45 3.70 -3.16
CA GLU A 598 -11.04 4.28 -1.96
C GLU A 598 -11.30 3.22 -0.90
N THR A 599 -11.21 3.65 0.35
CA THR A 599 -11.42 2.78 1.51
C THR A 599 -12.36 3.45 2.51
N LEU A 600 -13.10 2.62 3.26
CA LEU A 600 -13.89 3.04 4.41
C LEU A 600 -13.23 2.56 5.69
N ASP A 601 -12.99 3.47 6.64
CA ASP A 601 -12.44 3.14 7.94
C ASP A 601 -13.52 2.46 8.78
N GLY A 602 -13.43 1.14 8.90
CA GLY A 602 -14.38 0.32 9.64
C GLY A 602 -13.84 -0.18 10.98
N GLN A 603 -14.75 -0.70 11.78
CA GLN A 603 -14.42 -1.36 13.04
C GLN A 603 -13.81 -2.76 12.83
N SER A 604 -14.18 -3.41 11.72
CA SER A 604 -13.66 -4.73 11.34
C SER A 604 -12.42 -4.66 10.43
N GLY A 605 -11.96 -3.48 10.09
CA GLY A 605 -10.80 -3.24 9.21
C GLY A 605 -10.96 -1.99 8.37
N ASN A 606 -9.94 -1.65 7.60
CA ASN A 606 -10.07 -0.67 6.54
C ASN A 606 -10.67 -1.38 5.32
N LEU A 607 -11.88 -0.99 4.91
CA LEU A 607 -12.73 -1.72 3.99
C LEU A 607 -12.57 -1.21 2.56
N TYR A 608 -12.48 -2.10 1.59
CA TYR A 608 -12.45 -1.79 0.17
C TYR A 608 -13.19 -2.86 -0.64
N LEU A 609 -13.59 -2.52 -1.86
CA LEU A 609 -14.33 -3.40 -2.75
C LEU A 609 -13.42 -3.87 -3.89
N ASP A 610 -13.58 -5.14 -4.31
CA ASP A 610 -12.94 -5.66 -5.51
C ASP A 610 -13.88 -5.59 -6.73
N GLU A 611 -13.38 -6.04 -7.89
CA GLU A 611 -14.10 -6.02 -9.17
C GLU A 611 -15.35 -6.93 -9.20
N ILE A 612 -15.45 -7.89 -8.29
CA ILE A 612 -16.60 -8.80 -8.16
C ILE A 612 -17.51 -8.46 -6.99
N ASN A 613 -17.43 -7.21 -6.50
CA ASN A 613 -18.23 -6.69 -5.38
C ASN A 613 -18.04 -7.45 -4.06
N GLN A 614 -16.87 -8.03 -3.81
CA GLN A 614 -16.50 -8.54 -2.48
C GLN A 614 -15.85 -7.45 -1.65
N VAL A 615 -16.35 -7.24 -0.44
CA VAL A 615 -15.78 -6.34 0.54
C VAL A 615 -14.63 -7.04 1.25
N HIS A 616 -13.44 -6.54 1.04
CA HIS A 616 -12.22 -6.96 1.73
C HIS A 616 -11.91 -6.06 2.91
N ARG A 617 -11.11 -6.56 3.83
CA ARG A 617 -10.70 -5.87 5.04
C ARG A 617 -9.17 -5.83 5.15
N ARG A 618 -8.60 -4.64 5.19
CA ARG A 618 -7.22 -4.48 5.67
C ARG A 618 -7.23 -4.48 7.18
N LEU A 619 -6.52 -5.41 7.78
CA LEU A 619 -6.46 -5.59 9.22
C LEU A 619 -5.27 -4.85 9.83
N MET A 620 -5.42 -4.54 11.09
CA MET A 620 -4.35 -3.96 11.89
C MET A 620 -3.41 -5.05 12.38
N TRP A 621 -2.12 -4.85 12.27
CA TRP A 621 -1.10 -5.80 12.73
C TRP A 621 -0.71 -5.52 14.16
N ALA A 622 -0.49 -6.59 14.90
CA ALA A 622 0.05 -6.56 16.25
C ALA A 622 1.11 -7.64 16.42
N GLN A 623 2.00 -7.42 17.39
CA GLN A 623 2.96 -8.40 17.85
C GLN A 623 2.71 -8.67 19.35
N ILE A 624 2.71 -9.92 19.75
CA ILE A 624 2.63 -10.25 21.17
C ILE A 624 3.95 -9.86 21.84
N ARG A 625 3.89 -8.96 22.82
CA ARG A 625 5.00 -8.56 23.67
C ARG A 625 4.58 -8.63 25.14
N LYS A 626 5.30 -9.39 25.92
CA LYS A 626 4.98 -9.65 27.35
C LYS A 626 3.54 -10.16 27.54
N GLY A 627 3.07 -10.97 26.57
CA GLY A 627 1.71 -11.52 26.58
C GLY A 627 0.60 -10.51 26.25
N ILE A 628 0.91 -9.34 25.69
CA ILE A 628 -0.04 -8.30 25.31
C ILE A 628 0.19 -7.95 23.83
N PRO A 629 -0.87 -7.77 23.00
CA PRO A 629 -0.73 -7.24 21.66
C PRO A 629 -0.14 -5.83 21.67
N ASP A 630 1.00 -5.64 21.02
CA ASP A 630 1.63 -4.36 20.72
C ASP A 630 1.30 -4.01 19.26
N VAL A 631 0.61 -2.89 19.04
CA VAL A 631 0.06 -2.53 17.74
C VAL A 631 1.17 -2.01 16.83
N LEU A 632 1.28 -2.61 15.64
CA LEU A 632 2.24 -2.25 14.60
C LEU A 632 1.63 -1.35 13.51
N GLY A 633 0.30 -1.12 13.53
CA GLY A 633 -0.43 -0.38 12.50
C GLY A 633 -0.93 -1.28 11.36
N TYR A 634 -1.46 -0.65 10.30
CA TYR A 634 -1.90 -1.36 9.12
C TYR A 634 -0.71 -1.73 8.23
N ALA A 635 -0.69 -2.96 7.70
CA ALA A 635 0.21 -3.27 6.62
C ALA A 635 -0.32 -2.63 5.32
N PRO A 636 0.55 -2.04 4.49
CA PRO A 636 0.13 -1.51 3.20
C PRO A 636 -0.46 -2.60 2.30
N ARG A 637 -1.38 -2.23 1.42
CA ARG A 637 -1.86 -3.13 0.37
C ARG A 637 -0.75 -3.29 -0.68
N VAL A 638 -0.33 -4.52 -0.93
CA VAL A 638 0.55 -4.82 -2.05
C VAL A 638 -0.32 -4.89 -3.30
N GLU A 639 -0.17 -3.91 -4.18
CA GLU A 639 -0.90 -3.85 -5.44
C GLU A 639 -0.34 -4.91 -6.40
N SER A 640 -1.23 -5.68 -7.01
CA SER A 640 -0.86 -6.66 -8.04
C SER A 640 -0.74 -5.90 -9.37
N GLY A 641 0.49 -5.78 -9.87
CA GLY A 641 0.76 -5.16 -11.17
C GLY A 641 1.24 -3.71 -11.10
N LEU A 642 2.02 -3.33 -12.10
CA LEU A 642 2.65 -2.00 -12.24
C LEU A 642 1.66 -0.89 -12.65
N THR A 643 0.35 -1.15 -12.69
CA THR A 643 -0.67 -0.16 -13.00
C THR A 643 -0.98 0.70 -11.78
N THR A 644 -0.18 1.72 -11.57
CA THR A 644 -0.52 2.82 -10.68
C THR A 644 -1.64 3.67 -11.29
N PRO A 645 -2.62 4.16 -10.52
CA PRO A 645 -3.50 5.25 -10.98
C PRO A 645 -2.63 6.40 -11.50
N GLY A 646 -2.79 6.75 -12.77
CA GLY A 646 -1.93 7.73 -13.46
C GLY A 646 -0.81 7.12 -14.33
N SER A 647 -0.75 5.79 -14.48
CA SER A 647 0.20 5.11 -15.39
C SER A 647 -0.19 5.19 -16.88
N ASP A 648 -1.28 5.84 -17.25
CA ASP A 648 -1.64 6.18 -18.63
C ASP A 648 -0.69 7.23 -19.28
N LEU A 649 0.46 7.42 -18.64
CA LEU A 649 1.49 8.30 -19.12
C LEU A 649 2.38 7.56 -20.12
N PRO A 650 2.78 8.23 -21.22
CA PRO A 650 3.60 7.61 -22.25
C PRO A 650 4.89 7.00 -21.65
N PRO A 651 5.35 5.90 -22.25
CA PRO A 651 6.54 5.19 -21.79
C PRO A 651 7.75 6.11 -21.64
N LEU A 652 8.69 5.75 -20.77
CA LEU A 652 9.94 6.49 -20.48
C LEU A 652 10.88 6.53 -21.71
N ILE A 653 10.42 7.08 -22.83
CA ILE A 653 11.29 7.41 -23.96
C ILE A 653 11.88 8.78 -23.66
N PHE A 654 13.18 8.83 -23.38
CA PHE A 654 13.87 10.08 -23.15
C PHE A 654 14.13 10.77 -24.52
N PRO A 655 13.88 12.08 -24.65
CA PRO A 655 14.36 12.82 -25.81
C PRO A 655 15.89 12.71 -25.89
N THR A 656 16.41 12.51 -27.10
CA THR A 656 17.86 12.41 -27.31
C THR A 656 18.54 13.66 -26.79
N VAL A 657 19.45 13.50 -25.83
CA VAL A 657 20.22 14.64 -25.29
C VAL A 657 21.25 15.03 -26.32
N VAL A 658 21.01 16.12 -27.02
CA VAL A 658 22.05 16.80 -27.79
C VAL A 658 22.77 17.71 -26.80
N PRO A 659 24.05 17.47 -26.46
CA PRO A 659 24.78 18.35 -25.56
C PRO A 659 24.96 19.72 -26.23
N ASN A 660 24.28 20.74 -25.72
CA ASN A 660 24.40 22.13 -26.21
C ASN A 660 25.62 22.88 -25.64
N THR A 661 26.49 22.21 -24.94
CA THR A 661 27.72 22.84 -24.36
C THR A 661 28.95 22.05 -24.78
N PRO A 662 29.93 22.69 -25.44
CA PRO A 662 31.27 22.09 -25.58
C PRO A 662 31.84 21.90 -24.17
N VAL A 663 32.18 20.66 -23.80
CA VAL A 663 32.97 20.38 -22.60
C VAL A 663 34.28 21.15 -22.77
N PRO A 664 34.68 22.08 -21.87
CA PRO A 664 35.97 22.69 -21.92
C PRO A 664 37.01 21.58 -21.78
N LEU A 665 37.82 21.37 -22.83
CA LEU A 665 39.00 20.53 -22.74
C LEU A 665 39.87 21.11 -21.61
N ALA A 666 40.15 20.30 -20.59
CA ALA A 666 41.10 20.67 -19.56
C ALA A 666 42.38 21.13 -20.23
N PRO A 667 42.96 22.29 -19.86
CA PRO A 667 44.20 22.78 -20.48
C PRO A 667 45.28 21.73 -20.26
N SER A 668 45.92 21.31 -21.36
CA SER A 668 47.09 20.44 -21.32
C SER A 668 48.15 21.05 -20.39
N PRO A 669 48.81 20.29 -19.52
CA PRO A 669 49.81 20.81 -18.64
C PRO A 669 50.96 21.46 -19.48
N VAL A 670 51.13 22.76 -19.32
CA VAL A 670 52.24 23.52 -19.91
C VAL A 670 53.52 22.96 -19.32
N PRO A 671 54.50 22.54 -20.12
CA PRO A 671 55.77 22.07 -19.59
C PRO A 671 56.48 23.24 -18.85
N ALA A 672 56.91 22.95 -17.62
CA ALA A 672 57.58 23.90 -16.76
C ALA A 672 58.86 24.42 -17.44
N VAL A 673 58.96 25.75 -17.67
CA VAL A 673 60.16 26.46 -18.11
C VAL A 673 61.12 26.44 -16.92
N PRO A 674 62.38 26.00 -17.06
CA PRO A 674 63.36 26.05 -15.98
C PRO A 674 63.73 27.50 -15.68
N THR A 675 63.56 27.92 -14.45
CA THR A 675 64.05 29.23 -13.94
C THR A 675 65.55 29.26 -13.93
N PRO A 676 66.20 30.33 -14.46
CA PRO A 676 67.68 30.52 -14.34
C PRO A 676 68.04 30.78 -12.90
N GLY A 677 69.13 30.16 -12.46
CA GLY A 677 69.65 30.28 -11.12
C GLY A 677 70.04 31.71 -10.76
N ALA A 678 69.68 32.09 -9.53
CA ALA A 678 70.28 33.26 -8.88
C ALA A 678 71.43 32.77 -8.01
N ASP A 679 72.63 33.28 -8.41
CA ASP A 679 73.92 33.11 -7.73
C ASP A 679 73.88 33.72 -6.34
N LYS A 680 74.75 33.18 -5.52
CA LYS A 680 75.15 33.58 -4.18
C LYS A 680 75.53 35.08 -4.08
N GLN A 681 75.21 35.69 -2.97
CA GLN A 681 76.20 36.44 -2.20
C GLN A 681 75.68 36.75 -0.78
N ILE A 682 76.58 36.33 0.19
CA ILE A 682 76.83 36.73 1.56
C ILE A 682 75.77 36.41 2.62
#